data_b2eb4836dd0b5605f7f985b5eb64e86c
#
_entry.id   b2eb4836dd0b5605f7f985b5eb64e86c
#
_cell.length_a   1.000
_cell.length_b   1.000
_cell.length_c   1.000
_cell.angle_alpha   90.00
_cell.angle_beta   90.00
_cell.angle_gamma   90.00
#
_symmetry.space_group_name_H-M   'P 1'
#
loop_
_entity.id
_entity.type
_entity.pdbx_description
1 polymer ?
#
loop_
_entity_poly.entity_id
_entity_poly.type
_entity_poly.pdbx_seq_one_letter_code
_entity_poly.pdbx_strand_id
1 'polypeptide(L)'
;MDTPSFFLLLIFLLQVLCPYCSSRTSDYLIKGSFLSVEKPSDVLVSANDDFSAGFFCVGENAFVFAVWFTKSSSPTTVWMANRDQPVNGKASRLSLLESGNLVLSDAGRATVWTSATATPSSVQLELLDTGNLVLRTSNIAVCLWQSFDSPTDTLLPQQFLTENAGLISSKSRSNHSSGYYKLYFDNDNILRLLYKSPNLSSVYWPEPWLLPWDVGRTSYNISKMAVLNSTGHFKSSDNLRFQAADCEEGPKRRLTLDPDGNIRLYSLEESEKTWVVTWQAISDPCRIHGICGANSLCNYDHILGRTCSCLQGYKIKNPNDWSGGCEPEVKISCNSSGQFHFSKLANVEFFGYDKKYFGNSTLQDCEEQCLKMCDNCKGFRFKFSNKTSAYACYCKSFLLNGHHKPSFDGDMYLKPPKPYSFTNKKSGRESLILDCRGELHVALNRTYQKPHEKKSLKFFLWLAIAVGGVELTCGFLSWCFLFWARKDPDIAAQGYSTYAGSRKFTYAELNKATRGFREEIGKGAGGVVYKGILSDHRVAAIKRLNKAGQGEAEFLVEVSFIGRGKTQTLVYEYMERGSLADNLCSAAAALNWEKRFEIALGTAKGLAYLHEECLEWIMHCDIKPQNILLDSNYRAKVADFGLSKLLSRGNLNNITFSRIRGTRGYMAPEWVHKLGIPSKVDVHSYGIVVLEMVTGRGQTNILGANINGGMIEYEGVAAWVRDKVSKASLERKSDNSWIEEIVDPMMMAGKYDLARIEVLVRVALQCVEEDKEERPTMSQVVEILCAV
;
A
#
# COMPACT_ATOMS: atom_id res chain seq x y z
N MET A 1 40.50 25.83 -76.69
CA MET A 1 40.22 26.03 -75.28
C MET A 1 39.20 24.93 -74.96
N ASP A 2 39.73 23.95 -74.20
CA ASP A 2 39.20 22.60 -74.18
C ASP A 2 37.92 22.46 -73.33
N THR A 3 36.88 21.89 -73.95
CA THR A 3 35.58 21.68 -73.39
C THR A 3 35.49 20.78 -72.12
N PRO A 4 36.55 19.98 -71.77
CA PRO A 4 36.51 19.20 -70.53
C PRO A 4 36.76 20.01 -69.25
N SER A 5 37.53 21.09 -69.30
CA SER A 5 37.79 21.92 -68.10
C SER A 5 36.61 22.73 -67.60
N PHE A 6 35.72 23.12 -68.52
CA PHE A 6 34.50 23.86 -68.19
C PHE A 6 33.44 22.97 -67.52
N PHE A 7 33.38 21.71 -67.93
CA PHE A 7 32.47 20.72 -67.32
C PHE A 7 32.95 20.31 -65.91
N LEU A 8 34.25 20.18 -65.68
CA LEU A 8 34.79 19.90 -64.36
C LEU A 8 34.63 21.11 -63.38
N LEU A 9 34.77 22.34 -63.91
CA LEU A 9 34.50 23.54 -63.12
C LEU A 9 33.05 23.70 -62.79
N LEU A 10 32.12 23.33 -63.71
CA LEU A 10 30.68 23.35 -63.45
C LEU A 10 30.24 22.27 -62.45
N ILE A 11 30.84 21.07 -62.53
CA ILE A 11 30.60 20.00 -61.53
C ILE A 11 31.13 20.41 -60.16
N PHE A 12 32.30 21.08 -60.09
CA PHE A 12 32.87 21.60 -58.84
C PHE A 12 32.05 22.75 -58.29
N LEU A 13 31.54 23.65 -59.13
CA LEU A 13 30.64 24.74 -58.76
C LEU A 13 29.25 24.22 -58.32
N LEU A 14 28.76 23.15 -58.93
CA LEU A 14 27.50 22.46 -58.54
C LEU A 14 27.70 21.72 -57.18
N GLN A 15 28.88 21.20 -56.86
CA GLN A 15 29.18 20.58 -55.58
C GLN A 15 29.41 21.63 -54.48
N VAL A 16 29.86 22.85 -54.81
CA VAL A 16 30.07 23.98 -53.87
C VAL A 16 28.78 24.80 -53.70
N LEU A 17 27.82 24.75 -54.66
CA LEU A 17 26.52 25.45 -54.59
C LEU A 17 25.38 24.53 -54.12
N CYS A 18 25.59 23.21 -53.96
CA CYS A 18 24.70 22.42 -53.18
C CYS A 18 24.94 22.78 -51.69
N PRO A 19 24.09 23.57 -51.05
CA PRO A 19 24.15 23.62 -49.61
C PRO A 19 23.97 22.16 -49.18
N TYR A 20 24.96 21.64 -48.44
CA TYR A 20 24.76 20.44 -47.65
C TYR A 20 23.38 20.59 -47.06
N CYS A 21 22.43 19.85 -47.58
CA CYS A 21 21.19 19.58 -46.92
C CYS A 21 21.57 18.66 -45.77
N SER A 22 22.26 19.23 -44.76
CA SER A 22 22.31 18.71 -43.44
C SER A 22 20.85 18.58 -43.06
N SER A 23 20.35 17.37 -43.07
CA SER A 23 19.07 17.07 -42.42
C SER A 23 19.23 17.47 -40.97
N ARG A 24 18.88 18.75 -40.65
CA ARG A 24 18.75 19.16 -39.25
C ARG A 24 17.64 18.29 -38.70
N THR A 25 18.01 17.33 -37.89
CA THR A 25 17.15 16.71 -36.94
C THR A 25 16.51 17.86 -36.17
N SER A 26 15.19 18.00 -36.25
CA SER A 26 14.48 19.08 -35.57
C SER A 26 14.28 18.69 -34.12
N ASP A 27 14.58 19.59 -33.21
CA ASP A 27 14.32 19.46 -31.77
C ASP A 27 12.84 19.67 -31.41
N TYR A 28 12.04 20.20 -32.35
CA TYR A 28 10.61 20.46 -32.17
C TYR A 28 9.76 20.18 -33.41
N LEU A 29 8.47 19.86 -33.18
CA LEU A 29 7.44 19.71 -34.20
C LEU A 29 6.42 20.84 -34.04
N ILE A 30 6.10 21.55 -35.14
CA ILE A 30 5.16 22.67 -35.12
C ILE A 30 3.71 22.20 -35.49
N LYS A 31 2.75 23.04 -35.10
CA LYS A 31 1.33 22.86 -35.43
C LYS A 31 1.12 22.67 -36.93
N GLY A 32 0.28 21.72 -37.33
CA GLY A 32 0.03 21.35 -38.73
C GLY A 32 1.05 20.37 -39.34
N SER A 33 2.13 20.00 -38.64
CA SER A 33 3.15 19.08 -39.13
C SER A 33 3.03 17.68 -38.51
N PHE A 34 3.78 16.71 -39.06
CA PHE A 34 3.75 15.32 -38.62
C PHE A 34 5.09 14.62 -38.80
N LEU A 35 5.32 13.57 -38.01
CA LEU A 35 6.38 12.59 -38.17
C LEU A 35 5.81 11.34 -38.86
N SER A 36 6.51 10.77 -39.83
CA SER A 36 6.06 9.61 -40.59
C SER A 36 6.87 8.37 -40.21
N VAL A 37 6.21 7.23 -40.06
CA VAL A 37 6.87 5.92 -39.86
C VAL A 37 7.75 5.51 -41.06
N GLU A 38 7.42 5.96 -42.28
CA GLU A 38 8.12 5.64 -43.51
C GLU A 38 9.45 6.40 -43.68
N LYS A 39 9.69 7.39 -42.86
CA LYS A 39 10.92 8.20 -42.86
C LYS A 39 11.70 7.99 -41.59
N PRO A 40 12.75 7.15 -41.61
CA PRO A 40 13.58 6.93 -40.42
C PRO A 40 14.30 8.18 -39.89
N SER A 41 14.43 9.22 -40.75
CA SER A 41 14.98 10.53 -40.35
C SER A 41 13.98 11.45 -39.65
N ASP A 42 12.68 11.10 -39.63
CA ASP A 42 11.66 11.89 -38.96
C ASP A 42 11.71 11.58 -37.44
N VAL A 43 12.73 12.10 -36.78
CA VAL A 43 12.95 11.97 -35.33
C VAL A 43 13.19 13.36 -34.73
N LEU A 44 12.65 13.56 -33.53
CA LEU A 44 13.02 14.69 -32.69
C LEU A 44 14.26 14.30 -31.88
N VAL A 45 15.21 15.19 -31.73
CA VAL A 45 16.46 14.99 -31.00
C VAL A 45 16.60 16.08 -29.94
N SER A 46 16.96 15.73 -28.73
CA SER A 46 17.23 16.71 -27.66
C SER A 46 18.47 17.57 -28.00
N ALA A 47 18.54 18.79 -27.47
CA ALA A 47 19.59 19.76 -27.79
C ALA A 47 21.03 19.23 -27.54
N ASN A 48 21.19 18.34 -26.54
CA ASN A 48 22.48 17.69 -26.20
C ASN A 48 22.68 16.31 -26.88
N ASP A 49 21.85 15.90 -27.81
CA ASP A 49 21.87 14.60 -28.50
C ASP A 49 21.76 13.36 -27.57
N ASP A 50 21.28 13.51 -26.34
CA ASP A 50 21.14 12.37 -25.42
C ASP A 50 19.90 11.54 -25.68
N PHE A 51 18.82 12.15 -26.17
CA PHE A 51 17.54 11.52 -26.42
C PHE A 51 17.05 11.74 -27.84
N SER A 52 16.36 10.72 -28.35
CA SER A 52 15.59 10.82 -29.60
C SER A 52 14.15 10.37 -29.40
N ALA A 53 13.20 10.96 -30.13
CA ALA A 53 11.79 10.58 -30.15
C ALA A 53 11.30 10.34 -31.58
N GLY A 54 10.67 9.20 -31.82
CA GLY A 54 10.22 8.82 -33.16
C GLY A 54 9.58 7.43 -33.20
N PHE A 55 9.43 6.87 -34.40
CA PHE A 55 8.91 5.52 -34.56
C PHE A 55 10.01 4.48 -34.31
N PHE A 56 9.76 3.61 -33.33
CA PHE A 56 10.63 2.54 -32.90
C PHE A 56 10.04 1.19 -33.34
N CYS A 57 10.86 0.37 -34.03
CA CYS A 57 10.44 -0.95 -34.51
C CYS A 57 10.39 -1.95 -33.35
N VAL A 58 9.24 -2.58 -33.11
CA VAL A 58 9.04 -3.58 -32.05
C VAL A 58 8.68 -4.97 -32.58
N GLY A 59 8.57 -5.13 -33.89
CA GLY A 59 8.26 -6.39 -34.54
C GLY A 59 8.13 -6.25 -36.05
N GLU A 60 7.85 -7.34 -36.74
CA GLU A 60 7.61 -7.32 -38.17
C GLU A 60 6.42 -6.42 -38.47
N ASN A 61 6.64 -5.32 -39.23
CA ASN A 61 5.65 -4.31 -39.56
C ASN A 61 4.91 -3.72 -38.33
N ALA A 62 5.56 -3.65 -37.17
CA ALA A 62 4.98 -3.18 -35.94
C ALA A 62 5.88 -2.10 -35.31
N PHE A 63 5.32 -0.89 -35.15
CA PHE A 63 6.03 0.29 -34.66
C PHE A 63 5.29 0.94 -33.49
N VAL A 64 6.06 1.48 -32.56
CA VAL A 64 5.57 2.34 -31.48
C VAL A 64 6.21 3.71 -31.60
N PHE A 65 5.50 4.76 -31.19
CA PHE A 65 6.13 6.07 -31.02
C PHE A 65 6.78 6.09 -29.62
N ALA A 66 8.09 6.29 -29.58
CA ALA A 66 8.90 6.13 -28.37
C ALA A 66 9.92 7.26 -28.18
N VAL A 67 10.40 7.40 -26.95
CA VAL A 67 11.59 8.16 -26.58
C VAL A 67 12.67 7.15 -26.14
N TRP A 68 13.90 7.32 -26.59
CA TRP A 68 15.03 6.45 -26.24
C TRP A 68 16.33 7.21 -26.05
N PHE A 69 17.28 6.64 -25.33
CA PHE A 69 18.65 7.13 -25.26
C PHE A 69 19.37 6.91 -26.58
N THR A 70 19.96 7.98 -27.14
CA THR A 70 20.67 7.96 -28.43
C THR A 70 22.08 7.43 -28.28
N LYS A 71 22.78 7.81 -27.21
CA LYS A 71 24.22 7.55 -27.00
C LYS A 71 24.53 6.18 -26.37
N SER A 72 23.53 5.34 -26.07
CA SER A 72 23.77 3.99 -25.59
C SER A 72 24.17 3.04 -26.73
N SER A 73 24.94 1.99 -26.43
CA SER A 73 25.41 0.99 -27.42
C SER A 73 24.26 0.31 -28.19
N SER A 74 23.08 0.23 -27.60
CA SER A 74 21.84 -0.15 -28.23
C SER A 74 20.74 0.85 -27.83
N PRO A 75 19.84 1.26 -28.73
CA PRO A 75 18.76 2.17 -28.38
C PRO A 75 17.95 1.65 -27.19
N THR A 76 17.93 2.42 -26.11
CA THR A 76 17.24 2.04 -24.88
C THR A 76 16.02 2.93 -24.69
N THR A 77 14.85 2.35 -24.93
CA THR A 77 13.57 3.05 -24.80
C THR A 77 13.26 3.39 -23.34
N VAL A 78 12.73 4.60 -23.12
CA VAL A 78 12.38 5.11 -21.79
C VAL A 78 10.92 5.48 -21.68
N TRP A 79 10.23 5.69 -22.82
CA TRP A 79 8.83 6.02 -22.86
C TRP A 79 8.22 5.58 -24.20
N MET A 80 6.94 5.17 -24.21
CA MET A 80 6.19 4.77 -25.38
C MET A 80 4.74 5.22 -25.31
N ALA A 81 4.22 5.83 -26.37
CA ALA A 81 2.84 6.28 -26.44
C ALA A 81 1.85 5.11 -26.58
N ASN A 82 2.17 4.11 -27.39
CA ASN A 82 1.25 3.06 -27.83
C ASN A 82 1.83 1.65 -27.69
N ARG A 83 2.49 1.35 -26.58
CA ARG A 83 3.21 0.08 -26.37
C ARG A 83 2.35 -1.18 -26.54
N ASP A 84 1.02 -1.07 -26.25
CA ASP A 84 0.07 -2.19 -26.32
C ASP A 84 -0.68 -2.26 -27.66
N GLN A 85 -0.58 -1.23 -28.50
CA GLN A 85 -1.20 -1.15 -29.82
C GLN A 85 -0.20 -0.60 -30.85
N PRO A 86 0.80 -1.40 -31.27
CA PRO A 86 1.72 -0.98 -32.32
C PRO A 86 0.98 -0.61 -33.60
N VAL A 87 1.52 0.36 -34.33
CA VAL A 87 1.01 0.80 -35.65
C VAL A 87 1.78 0.14 -36.79
N ASN A 88 1.20 0.13 -37.98
CA ASN A 88 1.84 -0.39 -39.20
C ASN A 88 3.03 0.47 -39.65
N GLY A 89 4.04 -0.15 -40.24
CA GLY A 89 5.21 0.51 -40.79
C GLY A 89 4.98 1.30 -42.07
N LYS A 90 3.71 1.49 -42.46
CA LYS A 90 3.32 2.20 -43.69
C LYS A 90 2.14 3.09 -43.42
N ALA A 91 2.23 4.36 -43.89
CA ALA A 91 1.20 5.41 -43.77
C ALA A 91 0.82 5.79 -42.32
N SER A 92 1.45 5.25 -41.28
CA SER A 92 1.22 5.66 -39.88
C SER A 92 1.97 6.95 -39.55
N ARG A 93 1.35 7.83 -38.76
CA ARG A 93 1.87 9.18 -38.48
C ARG A 93 1.59 9.63 -37.06
N LEU A 94 2.52 10.40 -36.49
CA LEU A 94 2.27 11.26 -35.33
C LEU A 94 2.05 12.68 -35.85
N SER A 95 0.87 13.24 -35.70
CA SER A 95 0.50 14.55 -36.19
C SER A 95 0.17 15.52 -35.07
N LEU A 96 0.74 16.72 -35.11
CA LEU A 96 0.29 17.85 -34.30
C LEU A 96 -0.75 18.63 -35.09
N LEU A 97 -2.01 18.37 -34.78
CA LEU A 97 -3.15 18.93 -35.51
C LEU A 97 -3.31 20.45 -35.35
N GLU A 98 -4.04 21.10 -36.25
CA GLU A 98 -4.41 22.51 -36.14
C GLU A 98 -5.23 22.83 -34.88
N SER A 99 -5.93 21.85 -34.31
CA SER A 99 -6.59 21.97 -33.00
C SER A 99 -5.65 22.04 -31.81
N GLY A 100 -4.34 21.84 -31.98
CA GLY A 100 -3.36 21.74 -30.91
C GLY A 100 -3.29 20.37 -30.26
N ASN A 101 -3.98 19.35 -30.80
CA ASN A 101 -3.96 18.00 -30.29
C ASN A 101 -2.87 17.17 -30.99
N LEU A 102 -2.09 16.40 -30.21
CA LEU A 102 -1.13 15.45 -30.74
C LEU A 102 -1.82 14.09 -30.91
N VAL A 103 -1.80 13.54 -32.13
CA VAL A 103 -2.54 12.34 -32.49
C VAL A 103 -1.63 11.34 -33.21
N LEU A 104 -1.59 10.11 -32.75
CA LEU A 104 -0.96 8.98 -33.42
C LEU A 104 -2.04 8.22 -34.17
N SER A 105 -1.91 8.15 -35.48
CA SER A 105 -2.84 7.43 -36.38
C SER A 105 -2.15 6.26 -37.08
N ASP A 106 -2.85 5.15 -37.21
CA ASP A 106 -2.45 3.98 -37.98
C ASP A 106 -2.73 4.18 -39.49
N ALA A 107 -2.24 3.30 -40.32
CA ALA A 107 -2.40 3.28 -41.78
C ALA A 107 -3.84 3.49 -42.26
N GLY A 108 -4.83 2.96 -41.57
CA GLY A 108 -6.26 3.14 -41.81
C GLY A 108 -6.85 4.47 -41.30
N ARG A 109 -6.02 5.41 -40.85
CA ARG A 109 -6.38 6.66 -40.19
C ARG A 109 -7.12 6.50 -38.84
N ALA A 110 -7.16 5.29 -38.29
CA ALA A 110 -7.67 5.06 -36.96
C ALA A 110 -6.76 5.73 -35.93
N THR A 111 -7.31 6.48 -34.99
CA THR A 111 -6.56 7.07 -33.87
C THR A 111 -6.22 5.97 -32.89
N VAL A 112 -4.93 5.76 -32.69
CA VAL A 112 -4.39 4.78 -31.73
C VAL A 112 -4.08 5.43 -30.38
N TRP A 113 -3.58 6.66 -30.42
CA TRP A 113 -3.24 7.40 -29.20
C TRP A 113 -3.42 8.92 -29.42
N THR A 114 -3.69 9.65 -28.36
CA THR A 114 -3.83 11.12 -28.40
C THR A 114 -3.44 11.76 -27.06
N SER A 115 -2.90 12.98 -27.10
CA SER A 115 -2.62 13.79 -25.92
C SER A 115 -3.90 14.38 -25.28
N ALA A 116 -5.03 14.32 -25.99
CA ALA A 116 -6.31 14.93 -25.57
C ALA A 116 -6.20 16.43 -25.22
N THR A 117 -5.31 17.16 -25.89
CA THR A 117 -5.14 18.61 -25.76
C THR A 117 -5.85 19.32 -26.92
N ALA A 118 -6.56 20.41 -26.61
CA ALA A 118 -7.14 21.27 -27.63
C ALA A 118 -6.91 22.74 -27.20
N THR A 119 -6.31 23.53 -28.11
CA THR A 119 -6.06 24.94 -27.84
C THR A 119 -5.99 25.73 -29.13
N PRO A 120 -6.55 26.95 -29.19
CA PRO A 120 -6.41 27.84 -30.32
C PRO A 120 -5.00 28.44 -30.44
N SER A 121 -4.21 28.40 -29.34
CA SER A 121 -2.86 28.95 -29.29
C SER A 121 -1.89 28.20 -30.21
N SER A 122 -0.82 28.88 -30.65
CA SER A 122 0.29 28.22 -31.32
C SER A 122 1.01 27.29 -30.35
N VAL A 123 1.20 26.03 -30.74
CA VAL A 123 1.84 25.00 -29.92
C VAL A 123 2.97 24.31 -30.68
N GLN A 124 3.94 23.82 -29.92
CA GLN A 124 5.03 23.01 -30.42
C GLN A 124 5.28 21.79 -29.52
N LEU A 125 5.64 20.68 -30.15
CA LEU A 125 6.12 19.49 -29.45
C LEU A 125 7.65 19.51 -29.47
N GLU A 126 8.27 19.36 -28.30
CA GLU A 126 9.72 19.47 -28.11
C GLU A 126 10.24 18.34 -27.23
N LEU A 127 11.42 17.81 -27.54
CA LEU A 127 12.14 16.84 -26.73
C LEU A 127 13.23 17.54 -25.92
N LEU A 128 13.07 17.55 -24.60
CA LEU A 128 14.03 18.18 -23.70
C LEU A 128 15.24 17.29 -23.40
N ASP A 129 16.33 17.88 -22.94
CA ASP A 129 17.56 17.20 -22.50
C ASP A 129 17.36 16.25 -21.29
N THR A 130 16.23 16.37 -20.61
CA THR A 130 15.79 15.46 -19.54
C THR A 130 15.18 14.16 -20.05
N GLY A 131 14.93 14.05 -21.38
CA GLY A 131 14.16 12.96 -21.99
C GLY A 131 12.64 13.19 -21.92
N ASN A 132 12.18 14.33 -21.42
CA ASN A 132 10.77 14.68 -21.38
C ASN A 132 10.30 15.21 -22.74
N LEU A 133 9.31 14.57 -23.36
CA LEU A 133 8.64 15.06 -24.55
C LEU A 133 7.48 15.95 -24.11
N VAL A 134 7.53 17.22 -24.48
CA VAL A 134 6.63 18.26 -23.96
C VAL A 134 5.86 18.94 -25.10
N LEU A 135 4.55 19.03 -24.96
CA LEU A 135 3.68 19.86 -25.78
C LEU A 135 3.41 21.18 -25.06
N ARG A 136 3.92 22.28 -25.58
CA ARG A 136 3.81 23.60 -24.95
C ARG A 136 3.34 24.68 -25.91
N THR A 137 2.79 25.77 -25.35
CA THR A 137 2.46 26.99 -26.13
C THR A 137 3.74 27.74 -26.52
N SER A 138 3.82 28.23 -27.76
CA SER A 138 5.01 28.90 -28.28
C SER A 138 5.28 30.24 -27.60
N ASN A 139 4.26 30.97 -27.13
CA ASN A 139 4.39 32.34 -26.64
C ASN A 139 4.62 32.48 -25.15
N ILE A 140 4.13 31.55 -24.32
CA ILE A 140 4.13 31.68 -22.83
C ILE A 140 4.78 30.45 -22.16
N ALA A 141 5.28 29.48 -22.91
CA ALA A 141 5.87 28.22 -22.44
C ALA A 141 5.01 27.43 -21.44
N VAL A 142 3.67 27.57 -21.54
CA VAL A 142 2.74 26.76 -20.73
C VAL A 142 2.76 25.33 -21.23
N CYS A 143 3.08 24.39 -20.35
CA CYS A 143 3.02 22.95 -20.63
C CYS A 143 1.55 22.50 -20.69
N LEU A 144 1.12 21.96 -21.81
CA LEU A 144 -0.22 21.41 -22.02
C LEU A 144 -0.25 19.90 -21.78
N TRP A 145 0.84 19.23 -22.12
CA TRP A 145 1.01 17.79 -21.95
C TRP A 145 2.50 17.46 -21.93
N GLN A 146 2.87 16.43 -21.20
CA GLN A 146 4.25 15.93 -21.16
C GLN A 146 4.28 14.42 -20.92
N SER A 147 5.29 13.75 -21.51
CA SER A 147 5.48 12.30 -21.36
C SER A 147 5.79 11.88 -19.92
N PHE A 148 6.36 12.77 -19.11
CA PHE A 148 6.70 12.53 -17.72
C PHE A 148 5.49 12.26 -16.83
N ASP A 149 4.29 12.73 -17.20
CA ASP A 149 3.06 12.50 -16.44
C ASP A 149 2.50 11.08 -16.65
N SER A 150 2.97 10.35 -17.69
CA SER A 150 2.50 9.02 -18.03
C SER A 150 3.67 8.08 -18.31
N PRO A 151 4.49 7.73 -17.31
CA PRO A 151 5.64 6.85 -17.47
C PRO A 151 5.21 5.45 -17.94
N THR A 152 6.10 4.75 -18.64
CA THR A 152 5.90 3.35 -19.05
C THR A 152 6.51 2.39 -18.02
N ASP A 153 7.70 1.89 -18.27
CA ASP A 153 8.45 1.02 -17.35
C ASP A 153 9.67 1.70 -16.71
N THR A 154 9.98 2.91 -17.14
CA THR A 154 11.19 3.64 -16.79
C THR A 154 10.86 5.02 -16.22
N LEU A 155 11.58 5.40 -15.16
CA LEU A 155 11.58 6.72 -14.55
C LEU A 155 12.95 7.36 -14.80
N LEU A 156 12.94 8.57 -15.37
CA LEU A 156 14.13 9.38 -15.60
C LEU A 156 14.43 10.32 -14.43
N PRO A 157 15.65 10.85 -14.31
CA PRO A 157 15.95 11.87 -13.32
C PRO A 157 15.05 13.09 -13.46
N GLN A 158 14.61 13.65 -12.31
CA GLN A 158 13.67 14.77 -12.19
C GLN A 158 12.22 14.46 -12.60
N GLN A 159 11.92 13.26 -13.07
CA GLN A 159 10.56 12.80 -13.29
C GLN A 159 9.93 12.38 -11.96
N PHE A 160 8.68 12.82 -11.71
CA PHE A 160 7.93 12.46 -10.52
C PHE A 160 7.08 11.22 -10.77
N LEU A 161 7.21 10.24 -9.88
CA LEU A 161 6.25 9.16 -9.76
C LEU A 161 5.16 9.60 -8.77
N THR A 162 3.90 9.56 -9.18
CA THR A 162 2.78 10.06 -8.38
C THR A 162 1.70 8.99 -8.19
N GLU A 163 0.64 9.29 -7.45
CA GLU A 163 -0.50 8.38 -7.28
C GLU A 163 -1.09 7.88 -8.61
N ASN A 164 -1.16 8.78 -9.61
CA ASN A 164 -1.77 8.50 -10.90
C ASN A 164 -0.77 7.95 -11.94
N ALA A 165 0.52 8.00 -11.65
CA ALA A 165 1.60 7.64 -12.55
C ALA A 165 2.45 6.50 -11.97
N GLY A 166 2.11 5.25 -12.27
CA GLY A 166 2.88 4.07 -11.88
C GLY A 166 3.72 3.52 -13.04
N LEU A 167 4.80 2.77 -12.73
CA LEU A 167 5.54 2.02 -13.77
C LEU A 167 4.87 0.67 -14.00
N ILE A 168 4.80 0.25 -15.27
CA ILE A 168 4.35 -1.07 -15.67
C ILE A 168 5.47 -1.71 -16.48
N SER A 169 5.94 -2.90 -16.08
CA SER A 169 7.04 -3.59 -16.78
C SER A 169 6.70 -3.88 -18.23
N SER A 170 7.71 -4.07 -19.05
CA SER A 170 7.57 -4.74 -20.33
C SER A 170 7.26 -6.24 -20.12
N LYS A 171 6.65 -6.89 -21.08
CA LYS A 171 6.33 -8.32 -21.02
C LYS A 171 7.57 -9.20 -21.09
N SER A 172 8.53 -8.83 -21.94
CA SER A 172 9.86 -9.43 -22.03
C SER A 172 10.87 -8.41 -22.57
N ARG A 173 12.15 -8.79 -22.67
CA ARG A 173 13.18 -7.92 -23.27
C ARG A 173 12.93 -7.60 -24.75
N SER A 174 12.26 -8.50 -25.47
CA SER A 174 11.93 -8.35 -26.89
C SER A 174 10.46 -7.96 -27.13
N ASN A 175 9.61 -7.98 -26.10
CA ASN A 175 8.20 -7.63 -26.19
C ASN A 175 7.89 -6.47 -25.23
N HIS A 176 7.78 -5.28 -25.78
CA HIS A 176 7.57 -4.03 -25.03
C HIS A 176 6.13 -3.81 -24.55
N SER A 177 5.16 -4.66 -24.94
CA SER A 177 3.78 -4.55 -24.43
C SER A 177 3.74 -4.67 -22.91
N SER A 178 2.67 -4.17 -22.28
CA SER A 178 2.49 -4.16 -20.84
C SER A 178 2.60 -5.56 -20.25
N GLY A 179 3.51 -5.71 -19.31
CA GLY A 179 3.80 -6.93 -18.56
C GLY A 179 2.94 -7.10 -17.31
N TYR A 180 3.38 -7.98 -16.45
CA TYR A 180 2.62 -8.40 -15.26
C TYR A 180 2.99 -7.64 -13.98
N TYR A 181 3.99 -6.77 -14.00
CA TYR A 181 4.51 -6.11 -12.81
C TYR A 181 4.20 -4.62 -12.84
N LYS A 182 3.85 -4.07 -11.66
CA LYS A 182 3.54 -2.66 -11.48
C LYS A 182 4.24 -2.11 -10.25
N LEU A 183 4.88 -0.94 -10.38
CA LEU A 183 5.32 -0.10 -9.26
C LEU A 183 4.31 1.04 -9.10
N TYR A 184 3.73 1.19 -7.93
CA TYR A 184 2.68 2.19 -7.70
C TYR A 184 2.57 2.53 -6.21
N PHE A 185 2.00 3.69 -5.90
CA PHE A 185 1.58 4.00 -4.55
C PHE A 185 0.25 3.32 -4.24
N ASP A 186 0.23 2.52 -3.17
CA ASP A 186 -0.97 1.87 -2.67
C ASP A 186 -1.84 2.85 -1.85
N ASN A 187 -3.03 2.42 -1.47
CA ASN A 187 -3.98 3.23 -0.68
C ASN A 187 -3.41 3.63 0.69
N ASP A 188 -2.47 2.87 1.23
CA ASP A 188 -1.76 3.17 2.48
C ASP A 188 -0.54 4.10 2.29
N ASN A 189 -0.43 4.77 1.14
CA ASN A 189 0.65 5.70 0.76
C ASN A 189 2.05 5.04 0.64
N ILE A 190 2.13 3.71 0.59
CA ILE A 190 3.37 2.96 0.44
C ILE A 190 3.62 2.66 -1.04
N LEU A 191 4.84 2.92 -1.49
CA LEU A 191 5.29 2.53 -2.82
C LEU A 191 5.54 1.03 -2.87
N ARG A 192 4.79 0.30 -3.72
CA ARG A 192 4.74 -1.16 -3.75
C ARG A 192 5.02 -1.73 -5.13
N LEU A 193 5.61 -2.94 -5.14
CA LEU A 193 5.65 -3.79 -6.33
C LEU A 193 4.52 -4.81 -6.26
N LEU A 194 3.79 -4.91 -7.36
CA LEU A 194 2.63 -5.78 -7.54
C LEU A 194 2.84 -6.68 -8.76
N TYR A 195 2.63 -7.98 -8.58
CA TYR A 195 2.40 -8.92 -9.66
C TYR A 195 0.90 -8.98 -9.97
N LYS A 196 0.51 -8.71 -11.21
CA LYS A 196 -0.88 -8.72 -11.67
C LYS A 196 -1.02 -9.58 -12.93
N SER A 197 -1.58 -10.77 -12.77
CA SER A 197 -2.00 -11.63 -13.87
C SER A 197 -3.54 -11.63 -14.01
N PRO A 198 -4.14 -12.18 -15.07
CA PRO A 198 -5.59 -12.21 -15.23
C PRO A 198 -6.35 -12.83 -14.05
N ASN A 199 -5.75 -13.81 -13.36
CA ASN A 199 -6.38 -14.58 -12.30
C ASN A 199 -5.84 -14.27 -10.90
N LEU A 200 -4.80 -13.45 -10.77
CA LEU A 200 -4.12 -13.22 -9.50
C LEU A 200 -3.50 -11.83 -9.45
N SER A 201 -3.69 -11.17 -8.31
CA SER A 201 -3.02 -9.92 -7.96
C SER A 201 -2.30 -10.12 -6.62
N SER A 202 -1.00 -9.87 -6.56
CA SER A 202 -0.18 -10.15 -5.37
C SER A 202 0.94 -9.13 -5.20
N VAL A 203 0.88 -8.38 -4.09
CA VAL A 203 1.98 -7.50 -3.66
C VAL A 203 3.13 -8.35 -3.15
N TYR A 204 4.37 -8.02 -3.54
CA TYR A 204 5.54 -8.77 -3.12
C TYR A 204 6.67 -7.89 -2.54
N TRP A 205 6.63 -6.57 -2.73
CA TRP A 205 7.63 -5.67 -2.17
C TRP A 205 7.02 -4.31 -1.76
N PRO A 206 7.37 -3.77 -0.58
CA PRO A 206 8.00 -4.52 0.51
C PRO A 206 7.14 -5.71 0.91
N GLU A 207 7.74 -6.64 1.66
CA GLU A 207 7.05 -7.88 2.05
C GLU A 207 5.70 -7.60 2.72
N PRO A 208 4.58 -8.12 2.20
CA PRO A 208 3.24 -7.68 2.61
C PRO A 208 2.85 -8.07 4.04
N TRP A 209 3.59 -8.99 4.67
CA TRP A 209 3.39 -9.38 6.08
C TRP A 209 4.18 -8.54 7.08
N LEU A 210 5.14 -7.71 6.61
CA LEU A 210 5.84 -6.74 7.43
C LEU A 210 5.06 -5.44 7.49
N LEU A 211 5.11 -4.79 8.64
CA LEU A 211 4.55 -3.47 8.80
C LEU A 211 5.44 -2.43 8.10
N PRO A 212 4.91 -1.32 7.60
CA PRO A 212 5.71 -0.32 6.92
C PRO A 212 6.95 0.12 7.71
N TRP A 213 6.82 0.34 9.01
CA TRP A 213 7.93 0.73 9.87
C TRP A 213 8.98 -0.36 10.13
N ASP A 214 8.60 -1.66 10.02
CA ASP A 214 9.57 -2.77 10.12
C ASP A 214 10.56 -2.77 8.95
N VAL A 215 10.19 -2.13 7.84
CA VAL A 215 11.01 -1.97 6.63
C VAL A 215 11.42 -0.51 6.39
N GLY A 216 11.35 0.34 7.42
CA GLY A 216 11.78 1.75 7.36
C GLY A 216 10.87 2.66 6.52
N ARG A 217 9.62 2.23 6.23
CA ARG A 217 8.64 3.01 5.48
C ARG A 217 7.65 3.72 6.39
N THR A 218 6.95 4.70 5.85
CA THR A 218 5.89 5.43 6.55
C THR A 218 4.66 5.60 5.67
N SER A 219 3.49 5.33 6.22
CA SER A 219 2.20 5.55 5.57
C SER A 219 1.60 6.94 5.83
N TYR A 220 2.30 7.76 6.61
CA TYR A 220 1.74 9.05 7.10
C TYR A 220 1.83 10.20 6.10
N ASN A 221 2.71 10.10 5.11
CA ASN A 221 2.84 11.14 4.09
C ASN A 221 1.91 10.85 2.91
N ILE A 222 0.82 11.59 2.81
CA ILE A 222 -0.22 11.43 1.79
C ILE A 222 0.16 11.97 0.41
N SER A 223 1.34 12.61 0.27
CA SER A 223 1.71 13.24 -1.01
C SER A 223 1.93 12.26 -2.15
N LYS A 224 2.14 10.96 -1.86
CA LYS A 224 2.33 9.88 -2.84
C LYS A 224 3.23 10.29 -3.99
N MET A 225 4.42 10.76 -3.65
CA MET A 225 5.38 11.28 -4.61
C MET A 225 6.75 10.66 -4.42
N ALA A 226 7.40 10.28 -5.53
CA ALA A 226 8.78 9.83 -5.52
C ALA A 226 9.56 10.43 -6.69
N VAL A 227 10.85 10.62 -6.51
CA VAL A 227 11.74 11.23 -7.52
C VAL A 227 13.13 10.62 -7.45
N LEU A 228 13.74 10.44 -8.63
CA LEU A 228 15.15 10.15 -8.82
C LEU A 228 15.86 11.46 -9.19
N ASN A 229 16.98 11.79 -8.57
CA ASN A 229 17.79 12.92 -8.98
C ASN A 229 18.92 12.51 -9.95
N SER A 230 19.62 13.48 -10.55
CA SER A 230 20.72 13.25 -11.49
C SER A 230 21.92 12.54 -10.86
N THR A 231 22.15 12.72 -9.55
CA THR A 231 23.25 12.06 -8.82
C THR A 231 22.95 10.63 -8.37
N GLY A 232 21.76 10.08 -8.74
CA GLY A 232 21.39 8.70 -8.44
C GLY A 232 20.75 8.48 -7.06
N HIS A 233 20.30 9.54 -6.39
CA HIS A 233 19.50 9.41 -5.17
C HIS A 233 18.02 9.32 -5.51
N PHE A 234 17.38 8.30 -4.99
CA PHE A 234 15.92 8.15 -5.02
C PHE A 234 15.33 8.47 -3.66
N LYS A 235 14.26 9.23 -3.66
CA LYS A 235 13.50 9.59 -2.46
C LYS A 235 12.01 9.48 -2.74
N SER A 236 11.28 8.87 -1.81
CA SER A 236 9.82 8.72 -1.85
C SER A 236 9.17 9.29 -0.59
N SER A 237 7.91 9.69 -0.72
CA SER A 237 7.10 10.23 0.37
C SER A 237 6.88 9.23 1.51
N ASP A 238 6.92 7.93 1.23
CA ASP A 238 6.81 6.85 2.22
C ASP A 238 8.13 6.54 2.95
N ASN A 239 9.11 7.45 2.85
CA ASN A 239 10.46 7.34 3.42
C ASN A 239 11.38 6.30 2.76
N LEU A 240 11.01 5.73 1.59
CA LEU A 240 11.97 4.95 0.82
C LEU A 240 13.08 5.87 0.33
N ARG A 241 14.32 5.46 0.60
CA ARG A 241 15.52 6.13 0.11
C ARG A 241 16.55 5.09 -0.29
N PHE A 242 17.16 5.29 -1.43
CA PHE A 242 18.32 4.54 -1.87
C PHE A 242 19.18 5.40 -2.79
N GLN A 243 20.39 4.96 -3.05
CA GLN A 243 21.33 5.65 -3.92
C GLN A 243 22.04 4.66 -4.83
N ALA A 244 22.48 5.15 -5.97
CA ALA A 244 23.36 4.41 -6.87
C ALA A 244 24.71 4.09 -6.19
N ALA A 245 25.30 2.96 -6.51
CA ALA A 245 26.64 2.61 -5.99
C ALA A 245 27.74 3.57 -6.49
N ASP A 246 27.51 4.21 -7.64
CA ASP A 246 28.34 5.21 -8.30
C ASP A 246 27.79 6.64 -8.12
N CYS A 247 27.46 7.02 -6.92
CA CYS A 247 26.74 8.26 -6.56
C CYS A 247 27.58 9.54 -6.89
N GLU A 248 27.83 9.80 -8.16
CA GLU A 248 28.61 10.93 -8.69
C GLU A 248 27.82 11.72 -9.72
N GLU A 249 28.20 12.97 -9.99
CA GLU A 249 27.69 13.73 -11.14
C GLU A 249 28.38 13.23 -12.43
N GLY A 250 27.58 13.12 -13.50
CA GLY A 250 28.07 12.74 -14.83
C GLY A 250 27.27 11.63 -15.48
N PRO A 251 27.24 10.38 -14.93
CA PRO A 251 26.57 9.28 -15.60
C PRO A 251 25.07 9.54 -15.82
N LYS A 252 24.58 9.23 -17.03
CA LYS A 252 23.14 9.20 -17.30
C LYS A 252 22.50 8.03 -16.55
N ARG A 253 21.31 8.23 -15.98
CA ARG A 253 20.65 7.25 -15.13
C ARG A 253 19.21 7.01 -15.52
N ARG A 254 18.72 5.82 -15.20
CA ARG A 254 17.30 5.45 -15.31
C ARG A 254 16.93 4.43 -14.24
N LEU A 255 15.73 4.56 -13.69
CA LEU A 255 15.14 3.56 -12.79
C LEU A 255 14.11 2.78 -13.58
N THR A 256 14.30 1.47 -13.76
CA THR A 256 13.44 0.67 -14.62
C THR A 256 12.81 -0.48 -13.85
N LEU A 257 11.52 -0.69 -14.05
CA LEU A 257 10.82 -1.90 -13.66
C LEU A 257 10.99 -2.94 -14.76
N ASP A 258 11.93 -3.84 -14.55
CA ASP A 258 12.30 -4.85 -15.54
C ASP A 258 11.22 -5.91 -15.78
N PRO A 259 11.26 -6.65 -16.90
CA PRO A 259 10.30 -7.71 -17.21
C PRO A 259 10.28 -8.86 -16.19
N ASP A 260 11.34 -9.02 -15.40
CA ASP A 260 11.41 -10.00 -14.33
C ASP A 260 10.73 -9.54 -13.03
N GLY A 261 10.21 -8.31 -12.99
CA GLY A 261 9.52 -7.74 -11.84
C GLY A 261 10.43 -7.09 -10.79
N ASN A 262 11.75 -7.04 -11.02
CA ASN A 262 12.63 -6.28 -10.16
C ASN A 262 12.73 -4.82 -10.62
N ILE A 263 12.86 -3.92 -9.68
CA ILE A 263 13.18 -2.53 -10.01
C ILE A 263 14.68 -2.31 -9.83
N ARG A 264 15.32 -1.76 -10.87
CA ARG A 264 16.76 -1.53 -10.91
C ARG A 264 17.10 -0.11 -11.30
N LEU A 265 18.10 0.44 -10.64
CA LEU A 265 18.74 1.69 -11.02
C LEU A 265 19.93 1.36 -11.90
N TYR A 266 19.97 1.95 -13.08
CA TYR A 266 21.00 1.80 -14.06
C TYR A 266 21.77 3.11 -14.23
N SER A 267 23.09 3.01 -14.37
CA SER A 267 23.99 4.09 -14.81
C SER A 267 24.61 3.73 -16.15
N LEU A 268 24.70 4.70 -17.05
CA LEU A 268 25.34 4.51 -18.35
C LEU A 268 26.84 4.71 -18.18
N GLU A 269 27.62 3.69 -18.44
CA GLU A 269 29.07 3.77 -18.47
C GLU A 269 29.54 4.45 -19.75
N GLU A 270 30.26 5.55 -19.63
CA GLU A 270 30.65 6.39 -20.77
C GLU A 270 31.66 5.69 -21.70
N SER A 271 32.56 4.84 -21.14
CA SER A 271 33.60 4.13 -21.90
C SER A 271 33.02 3.12 -22.89
N GLU A 272 32.05 2.30 -22.46
CA GLU A 272 31.47 1.21 -23.23
C GLU A 272 30.09 1.53 -23.77
N LYS A 273 29.49 2.63 -23.32
CA LYS A 273 28.11 3.04 -23.62
C LYS A 273 27.10 1.96 -23.24
N THR A 274 27.39 1.18 -22.20
CA THR A 274 26.56 0.10 -21.67
C THR A 274 25.90 0.48 -20.34
N TRP A 275 24.75 -0.14 -20.07
CA TRP A 275 24.02 0.11 -18.84
C TRP A 275 24.47 -0.86 -17.75
N VAL A 276 24.94 -0.34 -16.63
CA VAL A 276 25.35 -1.11 -15.44
C VAL A 276 24.32 -0.93 -14.34
N VAL A 277 23.96 -2.02 -13.66
CA VAL A 277 23.05 -2.00 -12.50
C VAL A 277 23.82 -1.48 -11.28
N THR A 278 23.40 -0.32 -10.76
CA THR A 278 24.03 0.30 -9.58
C THR A 278 23.21 0.17 -8.32
N TRP A 279 21.94 -0.25 -8.45
CA TRP A 279 21.08 -0.64 -7.32
C TRP A 279 19.91 -1.52 -7.79
N GLN A 280 19.43 -2.41 -6.92
CA GLN A 280 18.21 -3.20 -7.15
C GLN A 280 17.43 -3.43 -5.86
N ALA A 281 16.10 -3.55 -5.97
CA ALA A 281 15.22 -3.70 -4.81
C ALA A 281 15.26 -5.10 -4.20
N ILE A 282 15.38 -6.14 -5.01
CA ILE A 282 15.29 -7.54 -4.61
C ILE A 282 16.55 -8.27 -5.07
N SER A 283 17.32 -8.76 -4.10
CA SER A 283 18.58 -9.50 -4.36
C SER A 283 18.35 -10.95 -4.79
N ASP A 284 17.31 -11.60 -4.20
CA ASP A 284 16.93 -12.98 -4.55
C ASP A 284 15.73 -12.97 -5.50
N PRO A 285 15.92 -13.29 -6.81
CA PRO A 285 14.85 -13.27 -7.79
C PRO A 285 13.67 -14.22 -7.46
N CYS A 286 13.92 -15.30 -6.71
CA CYS A 286 12.86 -16.24 -6.34
C CYS A 286 11.81 -15.66 -5.38
N ARG A 287 12.10 -14.52 -4.77
CA ARG A 287 11.14 -13.75 -3.94
C ARG A 287 10.19 -12.88 -4.76
N ILE A 288 10.41 -12.76 -6.06
CA ILE A 288 9.51 -12.03 -6.97
C ILE A 288 8.34 -12.93 -7.34
N HIS A 289 7.12 -12.49 -7.01
CA HIS A 289 5.92 -13.28 -7.29
C HIS A 289 5.74 -13.46 -8.81
N GLY A 290 5.44 -14.68 -9.24
CA GLY A 290 5.15 -14.98 -10.62
C GLY A 290 6.35 -15.14 -11.55
N ILE A 291 7.58 -15.00 -11.04
CA ILE A 291 8.80 -15.05 -11.88
C ILE A 291 9.00 -16.40 -12.57
N CYS A 292 8.60 -17.51 -11.95
CA CYS A 292 8.51 -18.85 -12.55
C CYS A 292 7.06 -19.26 -12.88
N GLY A 293 6.10 -18.37 -12.67
CA GLY A 293 4.68 -18.64 -12.88
C GLY A 293 4.05 -19.62 -11.90
N ALA A 294 2.88 -20.13 -12.25
CA ALA A 294 2.12 -21.04 -11.41
C ALA A 294 2.64 -22.48 -11.47
N ASN A 295 2.46 -23.24 -10.37
CA ASN A 295 2.81 -24.65 -10.25
C ASN A 295 4.28 -24.97 -10.55
N SER A 296 5.17 -24.08 -10.17
CA SER A 296 6.62 -24.15 -10.41
C SER A 296 7.43 -23.99 -9.12
N LEU A 297 8.67 -24.42 -9.17
CA LEU A 297 9.70 -24.16 -8.17
C LEU A 297 10.74 -23.21 -8.76
N CYS A 298 11.18 -22.27 -7.96
CA CYS A 298 12.26 -21.33 -8.26
C CYS A 298 13.47 -21.68 -7.41
N ASN A 299 14.63 -21.82 -8.04
CA ASN A 299 15.91 -21.95 -7.38
C ASN A 299 16.85 -20.86 -7.88
N TYR A 300 17.61 -20.26 -6.97
CA TYR A 300 18.57 -19.22 -7.29
C TYR A 300 19.96 -19.61 -6.79
N ASP A 301 20.90 -19.61 -7.69
CA ASP A 301 22.31 -19.80 -7.42
C ASP A 301 23.08 -18.57 -7.87
N HIS A 302 24.05 -18.12 -7.08
CA HIS A 302 24.80 -16.89 -7.38
C HIS A 302 25.66 -16.99 -8.65
N ILE A 303 26.02 -18.21 -9.08
CA ILE A 303 26.85 -18.47 -10.26
C ILE A 303 25.95 -18.79 -11.47
N LEU A 304 25.00 -19.69 -11.30
CA LEU A 304 24.13 -20.18 -12.38
C LEU A 304 22.91 -19.28 -12.62
N GLY A 305 22.65 -18.36 -11.69
CA GLY A 305 21.48 -17.50 -11.74
C GLY A 305 20.19 -18.22 -11.34
N ARG A 306 19.07 -17.72 -11.81
CA ARG A 306 17.75 -18.25 -11.54
C ARG A 306 17.42 -19.42 -12.45
N THR A 307 16.92 -20.51 -11.85
CA THR A 307 16.37 -21.67 -12.56
C THR A 307 14.92 -21.94 -12.12
N CYS A 308 14.06 -22.27 -13.09
CA CYS A 308 12.68 -22.65 -12.82
C CYS A 308 12.46 -24.13 -13.18
N SER A 309 11.65 -24.83 -12.41
CA SER A 309 11.23 -26.21 -12.69
C SER A 309 9.76 -26.41 -12.37
N CYS A 310 9.09 -27.32 -13.08
CA CYS A 310 7.70 -27.64 -12.80
C CYS A 310 7.57 -28.55 -11.57
N LEU A 311 6.44 -28.43 -10.85
CA LEU A 311 6.06 -29.41 -9.83
C LEU A 311 5.84 -30.79 -10.46
N GLN A 312 5.97 -31.84 -9.66
CA GLN A 312 5.78 -33.20 -10.12
C GLN A 312 4.35 -33.40 -10.69
N GLY A 313 4.25 -33.96 -11.89
CA GLY A 313 3.00 -34.14 -12.65
C GLY A 313 2.53 -32.92 -13.43
N TYR A 314 3.39 -31.89 -13.51
CA TYR A 314 3.17 -30.69 -14.29
C TYR A 314 4.27 -30.54 -15.36
N LYS A 315 3.92 -29.95 -16.49
CA LYS A 315 4.83 -29.61 -17.59
C LYS A 315 4.81 -28.12 -17.85
N ILE A 316 5.89 -27.58 -18.40
CA ILE A 316 5.96 -26.18 -18.76
C ILE A 316 4.92 -25.84 -19.84
N LYS A 317 4.21 -24.74 -19.65
CA LYS A 317 3.18 -24.29 -20.57
C LYS A 317 3.76 -23.68 -21.84
N ASN A 318 4.83 -22.88 -21.69
CA ASN A 318 5.57 -22.28 -22.78
C ASN A 318 7.07 -22.35 -22.48
N PRO A 319 7.86 -23.17 -23.22
CA PRO A 319 9.30 -23.31 -23.00
C PRO A 319 10.10 -22.02 -23.05
N ASN A 320 9.62 -21.02 -23.80
CA ASN A 320 10.30 -19.74 -23.99
C ASN A 320 9.87 -18.66 -22.99
N ASP A 321 8.82 -18.93 -22.18
CA ASP A 321 8.25 -17.93 -21.26
C ASP A 321 7.72 -18.58 -19.98
N TRP A 322 8.51 -18.50 -18.91
CA TRP A 322 8.17 -19.03 -17.60
C TRP A 322 7.02 -18.26 -16.92
N SER A 323 6.64 -17.08 -17.38
CA SER A 323 5.54 -16.31 -16.78
C SER A 323 4.20 -17.05 -16.84
N GLY A 324 4.02 -17.92 -17.85
CA GLY A 324 2.87 -18.81 -17.97
C GLY A 324 2.85 -19.98 -16.95
N GLY A 325 3.98 -20.27 -16.32
CA GLY A 325 4.16 -21.35 -15.36
C GLY A 325 3.98 -22.74 -15.97
N CYS A 326 3.52 -23.67 -15.12
CA CYS A 326 3.34 -25.07 -15.47
C CYS A 326 1.85 -25.45 -15.44
N GLU A 327 1.45 -26.29 -16.38
CA GLU A 327 0.11 -26.86 -16.48
C GLU A 327 0.13 -28.35 -16.11
N PRO A 328 -0.96 -28.93 -15.59
CA PRO A 328 -1.00 -30.37 -15.31
C PRO A 328 -0.82 -31.19 -16.58
N GLU A 329 -0.01 -32.23 -16.54
CA GLU A 329 0.16 -33.17 -17.65
C GLU A 329 -1.15 -33.87 -18.06
N VAL A 330 -2.05 -34.04 -17.10
CA VAL A 330 -3.38 -34.64 -17.26
C VAL A 330 -4.41 -33.76 -16.57
N LYS A 331 -5.57 -33.58 -17.22
CA LYS A 331 -6.69 -32.84 -16.62
C LYS A 331 -7.11 -33.49 -15.30
N ILE A 332 -7.20 -32.70 -14.25
CA ILE A 332 -7.62 -33.12 -12.93
C ILE A 332 -9.11 -33.48 -12.99
N SER A 333 -9.48 -34.72 -12.61
CA SER A 333 -10.86 -35.13 -12.44
C SER A 333 -11.15 -35.38 -10.96
N CYS A 334 -12.18 -34.70 -10.45
CA CYS A 334 -12.57 -34.82 -9.04
C CYS A 334 -13.36 -36.09 -8.71
N ASN A 335 -13.82 -36.82 -9.73
CA ASN A 335 -14.63 -38.03 -9.57
C ASN A 335 -13.81 -39.34 -9.54
N SER A 336 -12.48 -39.26 -9.52
CA SER A 336 -11.64 -40.45 -9.45
C SER A 336 -11.57 -40.98 -8.03
N SER A 337 -12.05 -42.21 -7.84
CA SER A 337 -12.04 -43.00 -6.57
C SER A 337 -10.64 -43.54 -6.20
N GLY A 338 -9.58 -42.93 -6.71
CA GLY A 338 -8.20 -43.37 -6.42
C GLY A 338 -7.64 -42.72 -5.13
N GLN A 339 -6.76 -43.47 -4.44
CA GLN A 339 -5.99 -42.91 -3.33
C GLN A 339 -5.00 -41.83 -3.83
N PHE A 340 -5.17 -40.63 -3.34
CA PHE A 340 -4.22 -39.53 -3.56
C PHE A 340 -3.17 -39.53 -2.46
N HIS A 341 -1.90 -39.58 -2.83
CA HIS A 341 -0.80 -39.37 -1.90
C HIS A 341 -0.29 -37.96 -2.05
N PHE A 342 -0.39 -37.18 -0.99
CA PHE A 342 0.18 -35.84 -0.96
C PHE A 342 1.72 -35.92 -0.93
N SER A 343 2.37 -35.09 -1.77
CA SER A 343 3.81 -34.98 -1.79
C SER A 343 4.28 -33.92 -0.79
N LYS A 344 5.09 -34.31 0.20
CA LYS A 344 5.65 -33.38 1.18
C LYS A 344 6.83 -32.64 0.59
N LEU A 345 6.84 -31.30 0.68
CA LEU A 345 7.96 -30.42 0.40
C LEU A 345 8.38 -29.70 1.69
N ALA A 346 9.57 -30.07 2.21
CA ALA A 346 10.13 -29.44 3.39
C ALA A 346 10.81 -28.09 3.02
N ASN A 347 10.65 -27.09 3.87
CA ASN A 347 11.29 -25.79 3.72
C ASN A 347 11.00 -25.07 2.38
N VAL A 348 9.85 -25.31 1.77
CA VAL A 348 9.41 -24.64 0.53
C VAL A 348 8.19 -23.80 0.83
N GLU A 349 8.29 -22.51 0.54
CA GLU A 349 7.18 -21.56 0.61
C GLU A 349 6.64 -21.28 -0.80
N PHE A 350 5.31 -21.29 -0.95
CA PHE A 350 4.63 -20.84 -2.16
C PHE A 350 3.90 -19.54 -1.90
N PHE A 351 4.09 -18.59 -2.80
CA PHE A 351 3.24 -17.41 -2.84
C PHE A 351 1.86 -17.82 -3.38
N GLY A 352 0.83 -17.19 -2.85
CA GLY A 352 -0.54 -17.46 -3.21
C GLY A 352 -1.47 -17.33 -2.00
N TYR A 353 -2.76 -17.26 -2.28
CA TYR A 353 -3.76 -17.02 -1.23
C TYR A 353 -4.18 -18.34 -0.56
N ASP A 354 -4.26 -18.30 0.77
CA ASP A 354 -4.88 -19.36 1.54
C ASP A 354 -6.40 -19.26 1.35
N LYS A 355 -6.98 -20.29 0.73
CA LYS A 355 -8.42 -20.33 0.45
C LYS A 355 -9.23 -20.62 1.69
N LYS A 356 -8.70 -21.48 2.57
CA LYS A 356 -9.36 -21.90 3.80
C LYS A 356 -8.35 -22.28 4.88
N TYR A 357 -8.68 -21.96 6.11
CA TYR A 357 -7.94 -22.30 7.32
C TYR A 357 -8.73 -23.31 8.13
N PHE A 358 -8.04 -24.35 8.61
CA PHE A 358 -8.58 -25.32 9.56
C PHE A 358 -7.64 -25.39 10.76
N GLY A 359 -8.13 -24.98 11.92
CA GLY A 359 -7.40 -25.08 13.19
C GLY A 359 -7.68 -26.42 13.88
N ASN A 360 -6.79 -26.80 14.80
CA ASN A 360 -6.89 -28.03 15.59
C ASN A 360 -7.17 -29.29 14.74
N SER A 361 -6.38 -29.47 13.68
CA SER A 361 -6.57 -30.52 12.69
C SER A 361 -5.36 -31.44 12.66
N THR A 362 -5.59 -32.74 12.45
CA THR A 362 -4.53 -33.71 12.14
C THR A 362 -4.09 -33.56 10.69
N LEU A 363 -2.96 -34.16 10.33
CA LEU A 363 -2.52 -34.18 8.92
C LEU A 363 -3.57 -34.85 8.02
N GLN A 364 -4.16 -35.93 8.50
CA GLN A 364 -5.19 -36.70 7.78
C GLN A 364 -6.46 -35.87 7.55
N ASP A 365 -6.89 -35.07 8.54
CA ASP A 365 -8.02 -34.13 8.39
C ASP A 365 -7.73 -33.10 7.30
N CYS A 366 -6.50 -32.57 7.27
CA CYS A 366 -6.09 -31.59 6.26
C CYS A 366 -6.09 -32.17 4.85
N GLU A 367 -5.59 -33.41 4.67
CA GLU A 367 -5.63 -34.14 3.39
C GLU A 367 -7.07 -34.33 2.93
N GLU A 368 -7.94 -34.81 3.82
CA GLU A 368 -9.35 -35.04 3.51
C GLU A 368 -10.09 -33.77 3.13
N GLN A 369 -9.88 -32.65 3.88
CA GLN A 369 -10.48 -31.35 3.57
C GLN A 369 -9.98 -30.79 2.23
N CYS A 370 -8.70 -30.94 1.93
CA CYS A 370 -8.14 -30.51 0.64
C CYS A 370 -8.72 -31.35 -0.52
N LEU A 371 -8.94 -32.67 -0.33
CA LEU A 371 -9.58 -33.52 -1.34
C LEU A 371 -11.05 -33.11 -1.57
N LYS A 372 -11.81 -32.83 -0.52
CA LYS A 372 -13.20 -32.35 -0.61
C LYS A 372 -13.33 -31.02 -1.36
N MET A 373 -12.31 -30.15 -1.30
CA MET A 373 -12.30 -28.86 -2.01
C MET A 373 -11.99 -29.00 -3.50
N CYS A 374 -11.66 -30.17 -4.01
CA CYS A 374 -11.34 -30.47 -5.41
C CYS A 374 -10.34 -29.51 -6.02
N ASP A 375 -10.71 -28.74 -7.08
CA ASP A 375 -9.83 -27.79 -7.79
C ASP A 375 -9.49 -26.55 -6.96
N ASN A 376 -10.25 -26.29 -5.90
CA ASN A 376 -10.01 -25.18 -4.99
C ASN A 376 -8.92 -25.45 -3.94
N CYS A 377 -8.33 -26.67 -3.92
CA CYS A 377 -7.17 -26.98 -3.11
C CYS A 377 -6.14 -27.75 -3.95
N LYS A 378 -4.99 -27.12 -4.21
CA LYS A 378 -3.84 -27.73 -4.89
C LYS A 378 -2.79 -28.25 -3.92
N GLY A 379 -2.90 -27.88 -2.68
CA GLY A 379 -2.03 -28.26 -1.60
C GLY A 379 -2.31 -27.44 -0.35
N PHE A 380 -1.67 -27.78 0.74
CA PHE A 380 -1.83 -27.06 2.01
C PHE A 380 -0.50 -26.98 2.77
N ARG A 381 -0.37 -25.91 3.55
CA ARG A 381 0.68 -25.76 4.56
C ARG A 381 0.18 -26.37 5.86
N PHE A 382 0.94 -27.29 6.44
CA PHE A 382 0.69 -27.89 7.75
C PHE A 382 1.68 -27.32 8.76
N LYS A 383 1.17 -26.66 9.83
CA LYS A 383 1.97 -25.93 10.78
C LYS A 383 1.46 -26.08 12.20
N PHE A 384 2.39 -26.20 13.17
CA PHE A 384 2.06 -26.08 14.59
C PHE A 384 1.86 -24.63 14.98
N SER A 385 0.76 -24.33 15.64
CA SER A 385 0.45 -22.98 16.15
C SER A 385 0.72 -22.90 17.65
N ASN A 386 1.74 -22.15 18.03
CA ASN A 386 2.05 -21.91 19.44
C ASN A 386 0.93 -21.18 20.20
N LYS A 387 0.06 -20.45 19.48
CA LYS A 387 -1.08 -19.72 20.08
C LYS A 387 -2.21 -20.65 20.52
N THR A 388 -2.44 -21.71 19.76
CA THR A 388 -3.53 -22.68 20.01
C THR A 388 -3.04 -24.02 20.53
N SER A 389 -1.69 -24.21 20.66
CA SER A 389 -1.02 -25.47 20.99
C SER A 389 -1.51 -26.65 20.17
N ALA A 390 -1.88 -26.42 18.92
CA ALA A 390 -2.44 -27.42 18.00
C ALA A 390 -1.91 -27.22 16.58
N TYR A 391 -1.97 -28.27 15.77
CA TYR A 391 -1.67 -28.16 14.35
C TYR A 391 -2.83 -27.52 13.58
N ALA A 392 -2.49 -26.85 12.49
CA ALA A 392 -3.44 -26.21 11.60
C ALA A 392 -3.01 -26.36 10.15
N CYS A 393 -3.98 -26.38 9.23
CA CYS A 393 -3.71 -26.37 7.82
C CYS A 393 -4.27 -25.13 7.12
N TYR A 394 -3.50 -24.66 6.14
CA TYR A 394 -3.80 -23.52 5.29
C TYR A 394 -3.89 -24.02 3.85
N CYS A 395 -5.12 -24.27 3.37
CA CYS A 395 -5.34 -24.79 2.02
C CYS A 395 -5.11 -23.72 0.97
N LYS A 396 -4.25 -24.01 -0.02
CA LYS A 396 -3.92 -23.12 -1.13
C LYS A 396 -4.61 -23.52 -2.42
N SER A 397 -5.35 -22.58 -3.01
CA SER A 397 -5.98 -22.79 -4.33
C SER A 397 -5.02 -22.48 -5.48
N PHE A 398 -3.94 -21.77 -5.20
CA PHE A 398 -2.95 -21.31 -6.16
C PHE A 398 -1.55 -21.47 -5.60
N LEU A 399 -0.63 -22.03 -6.39
CA LEU A 399 0.78 -22.24 -6.03
C LEU A 399 1.65 -21.41 -6.97
N LEU A 400 2.12 -20.27 -6.49
CA LEU A 400 2.94 -19.37 -7.28
C LEU A 400 4.41 -19.53 -6.89
N ASN A 401 5.27 -19.81 -7.86
CA ASN A 401 6.73 -20.04 -7.77
C ASN A 401 7.25 -20.37 -6.36
N GLY A 402 7.12 -21.64 -6.00
CA GLY A 402 7.68 -22.15 -4.73
C GLY A 402 9.18 -21.89 -4.66
N HIS A 403 9.67 -21.45 -3.51
CA HIS A 403 11.08 -21.20 -3.29
C HIS A 403 11.54 -21.78 -1.96
N HIS A 404 12.80 -22.15 -1.91
CA HIS A 404 13.41 -22.69 -0.70
C HIS A 404 13.59 -21.59 0.35
N LYS A 405 13.04 -21.81 1.54
CA LYS A 405 13.14 -20.89 2.68
C LYS A 405 13.47 -21.69 3.94
N PRO A 406 14.75 -21.69 4.37
CA PRO A 406 15.18 -22.47 5.54
C PRO A 406 14.40 -22.15 6.83
N SER A 407 13.97 -20.89 6.98
CA SER A 407 13.16 -20.43 8.12
C SER A 407 11.65 -20.65 7.96
N PHE A 408 11.20 -21.41 6.94
CA PHE A 408 9.78 -21.67 6.72
C PHE A 408 9.24 -22.58 7.82
N ASP A 409 8.25 -22.06 8.51
CA ASP A 409 7.61 -22.74 9.64
C ASP A 409 6.45 -23.61 9.13
N GLY A 410 6.62 -24.92 9.25
CA GLY A 410 5.70 -25.93 8.74
C GLY A 410 6.17 -26.60 7.44
N ASP A 411 5.37 -27.54 6.95
CA ASP A 411 5.61 -28.31 5.74
C ASP A 411 4.50 -28.03 4.71
N MET A 412 4.88 -28.01 3.43
CA MET A 412 3.93 -27.97 2.31
C MET A 412 3.59 -29.39 1.84
N TYR A 413 2.32 -29.68 1.71
CA TYR A 413 1.78 -30.91 1.15
C TYR A 413 1.05 -30.61 -0.14
N LEU A 414 1.56 -31.15 -1.26
CA LEU A 414 1.02 -30.90 -2.58
C LEU A 414 0.11 -32.03 -3.02
N LYS A 415 -1.06 -31.69 -3.54
CA LYS A 415 -1.98 -32.63 -4.16
C LYS A 415 -1.50 -32.93 -5.58
N PRO A 416 -1.12 -34.17 -5.91
CA PRO A 416 -0.72 -34.49 -7.27
C PRO A 416 -1.91 -34.45 -8.23
N PRO A 417 -1.71 -34.18 -9.52
CA PRO A 417 -2.77 -34.10 -10.51
C PRO A 417 -3.36 -35.49 -10.89
N LYS A 418 -2.70 -36.58 -10.53
CA LYS A 418 -3.14 -37.97 -10.75
C LYS A 418 -3.12 -38.78 -9.46
N PRO A 419 -4.09 -39.72 -9.26
CA PRO A 419 -3.91 -40.82 -8.31
C PRO A 419 -2.68 -41.65 -8.74
N TYR A 420 -1.80 -41.93 -7.80
CA TYR A 420 -0.63 -42.76 -8.07
C TYR A 420 -1.05 -44.22 -8.35
N SER A 421 -0.87 -44.71 -9.58
CA SER A 421 -0.73 -46.11 -9.88
C SER A 421 0.74 -46.49 -9.66
N PHE A 422 1.01 -47.39 -8.74
CA PHE A 422 2.34 -47.95 -8.51
C PHE A 422 2.80 -48.74 -9.74
N THR A 423 3.37 -48.06 -10.74
CA THR A 423 4.26 -48.72 -11.68
C THR A 423 5.67 -48.36 -11.25
N ASN A 424 6.38 -49.39 -10.75
CA ASN A 424 7.81 -49.33 -10.45
C ASN A 424 8.62 -48.98 -11.71
N LYS A 425 8.69 -47.72 -12.08
CA LYS A 425 9.81 -47.21 -12.84
C LYS A 425 10.81 -46.68 -11.84
N LYS A 426 11.88 -47.49 -11.60
CA LYS A 426 13.14 -46.99 -11.06
C LYS A 426 13.62 -45.86 -11.98
N SER A 427 13.17 -44.67 -11.71
CA SER A 427 13.84 -43.48 -12.13
C SER A 427 15.11 -43.38 -11.29
N GLY A 428 16.25 -43.52 -11.94
CA GLY A 428 17.54 -43.40 -11.27
C GLY A 428 17.58 -42.05 -10.54
N ARG A 429 17.49 -42.12 -9.24
CA ARG A 429 17.95 -41.08 -8.35
C ARG A 429 19.48 -41.19 -8.48
N GLU A 430 20.07 -40.38 -9.34
CA GLU A 430 21.38 -39.90 -9.05
C GLU A 430 21.23 -39.03 -7.81
N SER A 431 21.30 -39.67 -6.66
CA SER A 431 21.70 -38.96 -5.45
C SER A 431 23.10 -38.45 -5.76
N LEU A 432 23.23 -37.17 -6.00
CA LEU A 432 24.48 -36.45 -5.77
C LEU A 432 24.81 -36.65 -4.28
N ILE A 433 25.40 -37.79 -3.97
CA ILE A 433 26.15 -37.95 -2.75
C ILE A 433 27.34 -36.99 -2.95
N LEU A 434 27.21 -35.81 -2.34
CA LEU A 434 28.36 -34.95 -2.10
C LEU A 434 29.35 -35.77 -1.24
N ASP A 435 30.29 -36.45 -1.91
CA ASP A 435 31.43 -37.08 -1.24
C ASP A 435 32.36 -35.92 -0.82
N CYS A 436 32.21 -35.52 0.45
CA CYS A 436 33.04 -34.51 1.09
C CYS A 436 34.46 -35.01 1.40
N ARG A 437 34.95 -36.04 0.72
CA ARG A 437 36.33 -36.52 0.78
C ARG A 437 37.22 -35.85 -0.29
N GLY A 438 37.48 -34.58 -0.07
CA GLY A 438 38.44 -33.82 -0.85
C GLY A 438 38.59 -32.46 -0.24
N GLU A 439 39.48 -32.28 0.71
CA GLU A 439 39.93 -30.95 1.14
C GLU A 439 40.65 -30.28 -0.02
N LEU A 440 39.96 -29.54 -0.86
CA LEU A 440 40.55 -28.62 -1.80
C LEU A 440 41.01 -27.38 -1.01
N HIS A 441 42.24 -27.42 -0.48
CA HIS A 441 42.89 -26.23 0.04
C HIS A 441 43.21 -25.29 -1.12
N VAL A 442 42.24 -24.42 -1.50
CA VAL A 442 42.54 -23.28 -2.35
C VAL A 442 43.14 -22.21 -1.46
N ALA A 443 44.47 -22.12 -1.46
CA ALA A 443 45.18 -20.98 -0.84
C ALA A 443 44.87 -19.70 -1.63
N LEU A 444 43.88 -18.94 -1.16
CA LEU A 444 43.66 -17.59 -1.63
C LEU A 444 44.72 -16.66 -1.05
N ASN A 445 45.77 -16.40 -1.83
CA ASN A 445 46.76 -15.36 -1.52
C ASN A 445 46.08 -13.99 -1.61
N ARG A 446 45.57 -13.52 -0.47
CA ARG A 446 45.19 -12.13 -0.30
C ARG A 446 46.45 -11.29 -0.10
N THR A 447 46.93 -10.64 -1.15
CA THR A 447 47.90 -9.55 -1.03
C THR A 447 47.16 -8.31 -0.50
N TYR A 448 47.33 -8.06 0.78
CA TYR A 448 46.94 -6.77 1.35
C TYR A 448 47.89 -5.70 0.81
N GLN A 449 47.43 -4.87 -0.10
CA GLN A 449 48.13 -3.61 -0.38
C GLN A 449 47.87 -2.70 0.83
N LYS A 450 48.95 -2.46 1.62
CA LYS A 450 48.90 -1.41 2.63
C LYS A 450 48.59 -0.07 1.93
N PRO A 451 47.56 0.67 2.33
CA PRO A 451 47.35 2.00 1.78
C PRO A 451 48.60 2.86 2.09
N HIS A 452 49.14 3.45 1.06
CA HIS A 452 50.21 4.45 1.18
C HIS A 452 49.71 5.59 2.05
N GLU A 453 50.27 5.76 3.26
CA GLU A 453 49.95 6.89 4.14
C GLU A 453 50.36 8.19 3.44
N LYS A 454 49.41 8.87 2.85
CA LYS A 454 49.64 10.22 2.30
C LYS A 454 49.83 11.17 3.50
N LYS A 455 51.07 11.56 3.76
CA LYS A 455 51.43 12.57 4.80
C LYS A 455 50.64 13.89 4.68
N SER A 456 50.18 14.22 3.47
CA SER A 456 49.30 15.36 3.22
C SER A 456 47.91 15.26 3.88
N LEU A 457 47.34 14.06 4.01
CA LEU A 457 46.01 13.91 4.62
C LEU A 457 46.04 14.21 6.13
N LYS A 458 47.16 13.85 6.83
CA LYS A 458 47.30 14.18 8.27
C LYS A 458 47.42 15.70 8.48
N PHE A 459 48.10 16.41 7.56
CA PHE A 459 48.18 17.87 7.61
C PHE A 459 46.82 18.54 7.42
N PHE A 460 46.05 18.12 6.43
CA PHE A 460 44.68 18.65 6.23
C PHE A 460 43.73 18.28 7.36
N LEU A 461 43.91 17.11 7.98
CA LEU A 461 43.11 16.72 9.16
C LEU A 461 43.42 17.63 10.37
N TRP A 462 44.73 17.91 10.61
CA TRP A 462 45.14 18.85 11.67
C TRP A 462 44.67 20.28 11.42
N LEU A 463 44.69 20.73 10.15
CA LEU A 463 44.18 22.04 9.77
C LEU A 463 42.67 22.11 9.96
N ALA A 464 41.92 21.06 9.56
CA ALA A 464 40.49 21.00 9.77
C ALA A 464 40.09 20.98 11.26
N ILE A 465 40.85 20.27 12.12
CA ILE A 465 40.62 20.26 13.58
C ILE A 465 40.93 21.64 14.19
N ALA A 466 41.98 22.32 13.70
CA ALA A 466 42.31 23.66 14.18
C ALA A 466 41.24 24.70 13.79
N VAL A 467 40.76 24.67 12.53
CA VAL A 467 39.69 25.57 12.04
C VAL A 467 38.37 25.26 12.75
N GLY A 468 37.99 23.98 12.85
CA GLY A 468 36.80 23.55 13.58
C GLY A 468 36.83 23.89 15.08
N GLY A 469 38.02 23.84 15.70
CA GLY A 469 38.20 24.28 17.10
C GLY A 469 37.96 25.80 17.28
N VAL A 470 38.40 26.61 16.29
CA VAL A 470 38.13 28.07 16.31
C VAL A 470 36.65 28.35 16.07
N GLU A 471 35.99 27.64 15.15
CA GLU A 471 34.54 27.78 14.92
C GLU A 471 33.73 27.41 16.16
N LEU A 472 34.07 26.27 16.84
CA LEU A 472 33.40 25.86 18.06
C LEU A 472 33.59 26.84 19.22
N THR A 473 34.79 27.46 19.36
CA THR A 473 35.04 28.45 20.39
C THR A 473 34.33 29.78 20.10
N CYS A 474 34.27 30.19 18.82
CA CYS A 474 33.49 31.37 18.39
C CYS A 474 31.98 31.10 18.56
N GLY A 475 31.51 29.91 18.20
CA GLY A 475 30.12 29.48 18.43
C GLY A 475 29.74 29.45 19.90
N PHE A 476 30.62 28.89 20.75
CA PHE A 476 30.40 28.86 22.20
C PHE A 476 30.41 30.27 22.83
N LEU A 477 31.31 31.15 22.42
CA LEU A 477 31.34 32.56 22.88
C LEU A 477 30.10 33.31 22.39
N SER A 478 29.70 33.13 21.15
CA SER A 478 28.45 33.69 20.61
C SER A 478 27.22 33.14 21.36
N TRP A 479 27.20 31.83 21.69
CA TRP A 479 26.15 31.24 22.48
C TRP A 479 26.11 31.76 23.91
N CYS A 480 27.27 31.91 24.57
CA CYS A 480 27.37 32.52 25.87
C CYS A 480 26.92 33.99 25.84
N PHE A 481 27.30 34.76 24.79
CA PHE A 481 26.86 36.16 24.62
C PHE A 481 25.35 36.25 24.40
N LEU A 482 24.77 35.36 23.57
CA LEU A 482 23.32 35.27 23.34
C LEU A 482 22.57 34.78 24.58
N PHE A 483 23.19 33.91 25.38
CA PHE A 483 22.61 33.44 26.64
C PHE A 483 22.62 34.55 27.72
N TRP A 484 23.66 35.41 27.72
CA TRP A 484 23.76 36.53 28.61
C TRP A 484 22.89 37.73 28.22
N ALA A 485 22.67 37.89 26.89
CA ALA A 485 21.78 38.91 26.31
C ALA A 485 20.28 38.56 26.39
N ARG A 486 19.94 37.30 26.74
CA ARG A 486 18.56 36.84 26.98
C ARG A 486 18.13 36.95 28.44
N LYS A 487 18.31 38.12 29.03
CA LYS A 487 17.53 38.54 30.18
C LYS A 487 16.58 39.63 29.69
N ASP A 488 15.47 39.18 29.09
CA ASP A 488 14.13 39.76 29.27
C ASP A 488 13.14 39.05 28.32
N PRO A 489 11.95 38.70 28.84
CA PRO A 489 10.98 37.99 28.07
C PRO A 489 10.06 38.92 27.29
N ASP A 490 9.47 38.36 26.27
CA ASP A 490 8.35 38.87 25.48
C ASP A 490 8.71 39.66 24.23
N ILE A 491 8.12 39.09 23.17
CA ILE A 491 7.83 39.62 21.82
C ILE A 491 8.63 38.97 20.72
N ALA A 492 7.86 38.27 19.89
CA ALA A 492 8.08 37.89 18.49
C ALA A 492 8.31 36.39 18.22
N ALA A 493 7.21 35.67 18.13
CA ALA A 493 7.04 34.60 17.12
C ALA A 493 5.59 34.64 16.63
N GLN A 494 5.27 35.69 15.88
CA GLN A 494 4.20 35.67 14.90
C GLN A 494 4.76 35.11 13.59
N GLY A 495 4.14 34.08 13.09
CA GLY A 495 4.43 33.56 11.77
C GLY A 495 4.15 32.04 11.67
N TYR A 496 2.96 31.68 11.53
CA TYR A 496 2.18 30.75 10.74
C TYR A 496 0.99 30.24 11.53
N SER A 497 -0.07 31.00 11.46
CA SER A 497 -1.48 30.62 11.57
C SER A 497 -1.70 29.34 10.75
N THR A 498 -2.54 28.36 11.10
CA THR A 498 -3.93 28.51 11.49
C THR A 498 -4.51 27.12 11.64
N TYR A 499 -4.93 26.73 12.79
CA TYR A 499 -6.20 26.08 13.03
C TYR A 499 -6.62 26.48 14.43
N ALA A 500 -7.79 27.08 14.54
CA ALA A 500 -8.31 27.67 15.74
C ALA A 500 -8.45 26.63 16.84
N GLY A 501 -7.79 26.86 18.00
CA GLY A 501 -8.13 26.25 19.26
C GLY A 501 -7.10 25.33 19.92
N SER A 502 -5.99 24.90 19.29
CA SER A 502 -5.04 23.99 19.96
C SER A 502 -3.92 24.74 20.70
N ARG A 503 -3.95 24.68 22.04
CA ARG A 503 -2.89 25.16 22.90
C ARG A 503 -1.76 24.11 23.02
N LYS A 504 -0.52 24.52 22.82
CA LYS A 504 0.67 23.67 23.04
C LYS A 504 1.08 23.74 24.49
N PHE A 505 1.30 22.59 25.11
CA PHE A 505 1.79 22.44 26.47
C PHE A 505 3.22 21.90 26.46
N THR A 506 4.08 22.37 27.38
CA THR A 506 5.39 21.78 27.59
C THR A 506 5.30 20.55 28.51
N TYR A 507 6.27 19.65 28.42
CA TYR A 507 6.33 18.49 29.34
C TYR A 507 6.39 18.92 30.82
N ALA A 508 7.10 20.00 31.12
CA ALA A 508 7.19 20.53 32.48
C ALA A 508 5.83 21.02 33.01
N GLU A 509 5.03 21.69 32.15
CA GLU A 509 3.66 22.11 32.49
C GLU A 509 2.76 20.90 32.75
N LEU A 510 2.81 19.89 31.92
CA LEU A 510 1.99 18.68 32.08
C LEU A 510 2.43 17.83 33.28
N ASN A 511 3.74 17.76 33.55
CA ASN A 511 4.26 17.09 34.75
C ASN A 511 3.82 17.81 36.03
N LYS A 512 3.82 19.16 36.03
CA LYS A 512 3.30 19.97 37.12
C LYS A 512 1.80 19.82 37.29
N ALA A 513 1.03 19.89 36.17
CA ALA A 513 -0.41 19.74 36.18
C ALA A 513 -0.88 18.39 36.74
N THR A 514 -0.18 17.31 36.41
CA THR A 514 -0.47 15.93 36.88
C THR A 514 0.23 15.57 38.21
N ARG A 515 0.93 16.49 38.83
CA ARG A 515 1.75 16.27 40.06
C ARG A 515 2.71 15.10 39.89
N GLY A 516 3.40 15.02 38.74
CA GLY A 516 4.31 13.93 38.43
C GLY A 516 3.61 12.66 37.92
N PHE A 517 2.47 12.79 37.24
CA PHE A 517 1.67 11.67 36.71
C PHE A 517 1.21 10.68 37.79
N ARG A 518 0.67 11.20 38.90
CA ARG A 518 0.28 10.38 40.07
C ARG A 518 -1.13 9.82 39.98
N GLU A 519 -2.10 10.59 39.50
CA GLU A 519 -3.52 10.20 39.49
C GLU A 519 -3.87 9.58 38.12
N GLU A 520 -3.76 8.25 38.02
CA GLU A 520 -4.15 7.48 36.85
C GLU A 520 -5.68 7.32 36.83
N ILE A 521 -6.34 7.70 35.74
CA ILE A 521 -7.79 7.59 35.55
C ILE A 521 -8.19 6.58 34.47
N GLY A 522 -7.22 6.08 33.70
CA GLY A 522 -7.46 5.06 32.69
C GLY A 522 -6.17 4.51 32.08
N LYS A 523 -6.19 3.23 31.72
CA LYS A 523 -5.09 2.53 31.09
C LYS A 523 -5.60 1.64 29.97
N GLY A 524 -5.03 1.77 28.77
CA GLY A 524 -5.41 0.99 27.61
C GLY A 524 -4.25 0.70 26.68
N ALA A 525 -4.54 0.08 25.52
CA ALA A 525 -3.53 -0.26 24.52
C ALA A 525 -2.78 1.00 24.01
N GLY A 526 -3.48 2.13 23.86
CA GLY A 526 -2.90 3.39 23.35
C GLY A 526 -2.11 4.20 24.38
N GLY A 527 -2.13 3.86 25.69
CA GLY A 527 -1.42 4.63 26.70
C GLY A 527 -2.10 4.67 28.06
N VAL A 528 -1.60 5.56 28.92
CA VAL A 528 -2.12 5.80 30.27
C VAL A 528 -2.65 7.23 30.34
N VAL A 529 -3.85 7.39 30.89
CA VAL A 529 -4.52 8.69 31.05
C VAL A 529 -4.44 9.13 32.51
N TYR A 530 -4.02 10.36 32.71
CA TYR A 530 -3.87 10.97 34.02
C TYR A 530 -4.78 12.17 34.16
N LYS A 531 -5.32 12.40 35.35
CA LYS A 531 -6.01 13.63 35.69
C LYS A 531 -4.98 14.72 36.01
N GLY A 532 -5.19 15.92 35.48
CA GLY A 532 -4.35 17.08 35.73
C GLY A 532 -5.15 18.36 35.88
N ILE A 533 -4.58 19.32 36.62
CA ILE A 533 -5.12 20.65 36.76
C ILE A 533 -4.18 21.61 36.03
N LEU A 534 -4.65 22.19 34.96
CA LEU A 534 -3.88 23.13 34.13
C LEU A 534 -3.65 24.46 34.88
N SER A 535 -2.75 25.30 34.38
CA SER A 535 -2.40 26.59 34.96
C SER A 535 -3.57 27.60 35.02
N ASP A 536 -4.60 27.37 34.21
CA ASP A 536 -5.85 28.13 34.15
C ASP A 536 -6.96 27.52 35.01
N HIS A 537 -6.61 26.63 35.94
CA HIS A 537 -7.50 25.92 36.87
C HIS A 537 -8.48 24.95 36.23
N ARG A 538 -8.41 24.71 34.92
CA ARG A 538 -9.24 23.68 34.28
C ARG A 538 -8.71 22.29 34.59
N VAL A 539 -9.64 21.37 34.85
CA VAL A 539 -9.31 19.94 34.98
C VAL A 539 -9.21 19.34 33.56
N ALA A 540 -8.16 18.59 33.30
CA ALA A 540 -7.89 17.98 32.01
C ALA A 540 -7.55 16.50 32.15
N ALA A 541 -7.86 15.68 31.14
CA ALA A 541 -7.38 14.32 30.98
C ALA A 541 -6.13 14.34 30.11
N ILE A 542 -5.01 13.83 30.63
CA ILE A 542 -3.70 13.88 30.00
C ILE A 542 -3.26 12.46 29.63
N LYS A 543 -3.41 12.10 28.35
CA LYS A 543 -3.05 10.77 27.81
C LYS A 543 -1.59 10.75 27.44
N ARG A 544 -0.81 9.91 28.12
CA ARG A 544 0.60 9.65 27.84
C ARG A 544 0.69 8.34 27.06
N LEU A 545 1.17 8.40 25.81
CA LEU A 545 1.25 7.27 24.91
C LEU A 545 2.39 6.31 25.30
N ASN A 546 2.21 5.01 25.06
CA ASN A 546 3.19 3.97 25.34
C ASN A 546 4.40 4.11 24.41
N LYS A 547 5.63 3.84 24.92
CA LYS A 547 6.88 3.97 24.19
C LYS A 547 6.96 3.02 22.97
N ALA A 548 7.55 3.54 21.89
CA ALA A 548 8.09 2.87 20.70
C ALA A 548 7.09 2.13 19.78
N GLY A 549 6.73 2.78 18.70
CA GLY A 549 6.24 2.16 17.45
C GLY A 549 4.72 2.04 17.28
N GLN A 550 3.97 1.70 18.32
CA GLN A 550 2.50 1.66 18.26
C GLN A 550 1.87 3.01 18.64
N GLY A 551 2.41 3.69 19.63
CA GLY A 551 1.87 4.97 20.11
C GLY A 551 2.05 6.15 19.15
N GLU A 552 3.03 6.11 18.24
CA GLU A 552 3.25 7.21 17.28
C GLU A 552 2.19 7.23 16.17
N ALA A 553 1.72 6.07 15.73
CA ALA A 553 0.64 5.96 14.75
C ALA A 553 -0.70 6.43 15.31
N GLU A 554 -1.05 5.97 16.52
CA GLU A 554 -2.24 6.40 17.25
C GLU A 554 -2.19 7.89 17.61
N PHE A 555 -1.01 8.39 18.01
CA PHE A 555 -0.77 9.80 18.26
C PHE A 555 -1.01 10.66 17.01
N LEU A 556 -0.52 10.25 15.84
CA LEU A 556 -0.68 11.01 14.60
C LEU A 556 -2.12 11.02 14.10
N VAL A 557 -2.86 9.94 14.27
CA VAL A 557 -4.30 9.91 13.96
C VAL A 557 -5.04 10.87 14.89
N GLU A 558 -4.86 10.78 16.19
CA GLU A 558 -5.50 11.69 17.16
C GLU A 558 -5.05 13.14 16.98
N VAL A 559 -3.76 13.41 16.68
CA VAL A 559 -3.22 14.74 16.41
C VAL A 559 -3.70 15.32 15.07
N SER A 560 -4.05 14.49 14.09
CA SER A 560 -4.71 14.98 12.86
C SER A 560 -6.03 15.70 13.16
N PHE A 561 -6.70 15.33 14.23
CA PHE A 561 -7.90 16.00 14.73
C PHE A 561 -7.63 17.22 15.62
N ILE A 562 -6.46 17.31 16.30
CA ILE A 562 -6.20 18.30 17.36
C ILE A 562 -5.05 19.27 17.00
N GLY A 563 -4.25 19.00 15.95
CA GLY A 563 -3.11 19.82 15.51
C GLY A 563 -1.72 19.28 15.97
N ARG A 564 -0.69 19.49 15.13
CA ARG A 564 0.68 18.93 15.29
C ARG A 564 1.44 19.48 16.49
N GLY A 565 1.89 18.59 17.39
CA GLY A 565 2.84 18.88 18.47
C GLY A 565 3.95 17.82 18.58
N LYS A 566 5.13 18.19 19.07
CA LYS A 566 6.34 17.32 19.18
C LYS A 566 6.39 16.38 20.37
N THR A 567 5.37 16.34 21.23
CA THR A 567 5.36 15.55 22.48
C THR A 567 4.34 14.42 22.41
N GLN A 568 4.71 13.23 22.85
CA GLN A 568 3.87 12.01 22.91
C GLN A 568 2.79 12.08 24.01
N THR A 569 2.19 13.25 24.22
CA THR A 569 1.20 13.49 25.27
C THR A 569 0.06 14.35 24.72
N LEU A 570 -1.17 13.88 24.87
CA LEU A 570 -2.38 14.55 24.42
C LEU A 570 -3.17 15.07 25.61
N VAL A 571 -3.80 16.23 25.48
CA VAL A 571 -4.59 16.87 26.54
C VAL A 571 -6.02 17.01 26.06
N TYR A 572 -6.95 16.39 26.79
CA TYR A 572 -8.36 16.35 26.52
C TYR A 572 -9.17 17.04 27.62
N GLU A 573 -10.40 17.36 27.30
CA GLU A 573 -11.39 17.73 28.30
C GLU A 573 -11.59 16.55 29.28
N TYR A 574 -11.67 16.86 30.57
CA TYR A 574 -11.92 15.83 31.59
C TYR A 574 -13.40 15.50 31.63
N MET A 575 -13.73 14.22 31.57
CA MET A 575 -15.10 13.71 31.66
C MET A 575 -15.35 13.19 33.07
N GLU A 576 -16.16 13.93 33.83
CA GLU A 576 -16.33 13.73 35.28
C GLU A 576 -17.02 12.42 35.62
N ARG A 577 -17.81 11.88 34.72
CA ARG A 577 -18.55 10.63 34.91
C ARG A 577 -17.84 9.40 34.34
N GLY A 578 -16.65 9.56 33.74
CA GLY A 578 -15.90 8.46 33.17
C GLY A 578 -16.54 7.86 31.93
N SER A 579 -16.37 6.57 31.69
CA SER A 579 -16.94 5.86 30.54
C SER A 579 -18.36 5.38 30.78
N LEU A 580 -19.10 5.16 29.67
CA LEU A 580 -20.42 4.51 29.73
C LEU A 580 -20.33 3.12 30.36
N ALA A 581 -19.24 2.37 30.12
CA ALA A 581 -19.01 1.06 30.72
C ALA A 581 -18.98 1.12 32.24
N ASP A 582 -18.28 2.12 32.82
CA ASP A 582 -18.21 2.31 34.28
C ASP A 582 -19.59 2.59 34.89
N ASN A 583 -20.43 3.30 34.16
CA ASN A 583 -21.75 3.70 34.60
C ASN A 583 -22.82 2.60 34.40
N LEU A 584 -22.62 1.67 33.49
CA LEU A 584 -23.48 0.50 33.30
C LEU A 584 -23.20 -0.60 34.35
N CYS A 585 -21.97 -0.71 34.83
CA CYS A 585 -21.57 -1.72 35.82
C CYS A 585 -21.79 -1.29 37.28
N SER A 586 -22.09 -0.02 37.56
CA SER A 586 -22.15 0.52 38.93
C SER A 586 -23.57 0.52 39.47
N ALA A 587 -23.82 -0.34 40.44
CA ALA A 587 -25.11 -0.34 41.17
C ALA A 587 -25.40 0.97 41.92
N ALA A 588 -24.35 1.74 42.30
CA ALA A 588 -24.49 3.01 43.03
C ALA A 588 -24.80 4.23 42.13
N ALA A 589 -24.59 4.12 40.82
CA ALA A 589 -24.80 5.18 39.84
C ALA A 589 -25.70 4.72 38.67
N ALA A 590 -26.73 3.91 38.99
CA ALA A 590 -27.61 3.36 37.98
C ALA A 590 -28.20 4.45 37.07
N LEU A 591 -27.90 4.40 35.78
CA LEU A 591 -28.45 5.25 34.77
C LEU A 591 -29.95 4.90 34.61
N ASN A 592 -30.83 5.87 34.86
CA ASN A 592 -32.24 5.72 34.59
C ASN A 592 -32.50 5.71 33.06
N TRP A 593 -33.74 5.37 32.68
CA TRP A 593 -34.17 5.29 31.28
C TRP A 593 -33.85 6.56 30.47
N GLU A 594 -34.24 7.72 30.98
CA GLU A 594 -34.08 8.99 30.27
C GLU A 594 -32.64 9.29 29.94
N LYS A 595 -31.73 9.06 30.90
CA LYS A 595 -30.29 9.25 30.64
C LYS A 595 -29.73 8.26 29.64
N ARG A 596 -30.14 6.97 29.67
CA ARG A 596 -29.71 5.99 28.68
C ARG A 596 -30.16 6.37 27.27
N PHE A 597 -31.41 6.89 27.16
CA PHE A 597 -31.91 7.40 25.89
C PHE A 597 -31.14 8.62 25.39
N GLU A 598 -30.88 9.60 26.28
CA GLU A 598 -30.07 10.77 25.93
C GLU A 598 -28.64 10.42 25.52
N ILE A 599 -28.01 9.44 26.17
CA ILE A 599 -26.68 8.92 25.84
C ILE A 599 -26.73 8.25 24.46
N ALA A 600 -27.72 7.42 24.17
CA ALA A 600 -27.90 6.79 22.87
C ALA A 600 -28.06 7.85 21.76
N LEU A 601 -28.95 8.82 21.95
CA LEU A 601 -29.18 9.91 21.00
C LEU A 601 -27.93 10.79 20.84
N GLY A 602 -27.22 11.12 21.93
CA GLY A 602 -25.99 11.92 21.89
C GLY A 602 -24.87 11.22 21.14
N THR A 603 -24.71 9.91 21.34
CA THR A 603 -23.74 9.06 20.63
C THR A 603 -24.10 9.00 19.13
N ALA A 604 -25.38 8.82 18.79
CA ALA A 604 -25.84 8.81 17.40
C ALA A 604 -25.53 10.15 16.68
N LYS A 605 -25.81 11.29 17.36
CA LYS A 605 -25.44 12.61 16.81
C LYS A 605 -23.93 12.78 16.60
N GLY A 606 -23.12 12.31 17.53
CA GLY A 606 -21.67 12.33 17.40
C GLY A 606 -21.18 11.53 16.19
N LEU A 607 -21.74 10.33 15.97
CA LEU A 607 -21.39 9.50 14.82
C LEU A 607 -21.94 10.07 13.50
N ALA A 608 -23.14 10.64 13.47
CA ALA A 608 -23.69 11.33 12.30
C ALA A 608 -22.77 12.47 11.86
N TYR A 609 -22.29 13.29 12.82
CA TYR A 609 -21.33 14.34 12.55
C TYR A 609 -20.03 13.81 11.92
N LEU A 610 -19.46 12.75 12.47
CA LEU A 610 -18.22 12.12 11.94
C LEU A 610 -18.42 11.54 10.53
N HIS A 611 -19.57 10.92 10.28
CA HIS A 611 -19.85 10.25 9.02
C HIS A 611 -20.28 11.20 7.90
N GLU A 612 -20.97 12.30 8.21
CA GLU A 612 -21.71 13.06 7.20
C GLU A 612 -21.34 14.55 7.16
N GLU A 613 -21.01 15.17 8.29
CA GLU A 613 -20.78 16.62 8.38
C GLU A 613 -19.30 17.01 8.28
N CYS A 614 -18.37 16.12 8.65
CA CYS A 614 -16.94 16.36 8.53
C CYS A 614 -16.49 16.51 7.07
N LEU A 615 -15.45 17.31 6.81
CA LEU A 615 -14.87 17.53 5.48
C LEU A 615 -14.43 16.22 4.82
N GLU A 616 -13.86 15.31 5.61
CA GLU A 616 -13.55 13.94 5.24
C GLU A 616 -14.42 13.01 6.08
N TRP A 617 -14.85 11.90 5.52
CA TRP A 617 -15.58 10.91 6.28
C TRP A 617 -14.70 10.25 7.31
N ILE A 618 -15.15 10.27 8.57
CA ILE A 618 -14.41 9.71 9.68
C ILE A 618 -15.16 8.48 10.18
N MET A 619 -14.55 7.31 9.99
CA MET A 619 -15.02 6.08 10.61
C MET A 619 -14.26 5.86 11.91
N HIS A 620 -14.96 5.66 12.99
CA HIS A 620 -14.34 5.47 14.31
C HIS A 620 -13.68 4.10 14.47
N CYS A 621 -14.34 3.05 13.99
CA CYS A 621 -13.88 1.65 13.96
C CYS A 621 -13.72 0.95 15.32
N ASP A 622 -14.01 1.60 16.44
CA ASP A 622 -13.93 1.00 17.78
C ASP A 622 -15.01 1.56 18.73
N ILE A 623 -16.26 1.64 18.26
CA ILE A 623 -17.39 2.06 19.08
C ILE A 623 -17.73 0.96 20.08
N LYS A 624 -17.65 1.31 21.36
CA LYS A 624 -17.92 0.44 22.51
C LYS A 624 -18.17 1.28 23.76
N PRO A 625 -18.77 0.76 24.82
CA PRO A 625 -19.09 1.54 26.04
C PRO A 625 -17.87 2.20 26.70
N GLN A 626 -16.67 1.62 26.58
CA GLN A 626 -15.44 2.18 27.13
C GLN A 626 -14.99 3.45 26.41
N ASN A 627 -15.35 3.62 25.13
CA ASN A 627 -14.98 4.75 24.27
C ASN A 627 -16.08 5.82 24.17
N ILE A 628 -17.16 5.67 24.93
CA ILE A 628 -18.20 6.69 25.09
C ILE A 628 -18.04 7.29 26.48
N LEU A 629 -17.55 8.53 26.54
CA LEU A 629 -17.29 9.23 27.81
C LEU A 629 -18.46 10.16 28.16
N LEU A 630 -18.69 10.35 29.44
CA LEU A 630 -19.82 11.13 29.96
C LEU A 630 -19.31 12.36 30.76
N ASP A 631 -19.85 13.53 30.42
CA ASP A 631 -19.59 14.74 31.18
C ASP A 631 -20.42 14.80 32.51
N SER A 632 -20.26 15.87 33.26
CA SER A 632 -21.00 16.08 34.53
C SER A 632 -22.53 15.98 34.39
N ASN A 633 -23.05 16.28 33.22
CA ASN A 633 -24.50 16.25 32.87
C ASN A 633 -24.94 14.97 32.17
N TYR A 634 -24.05 13.94 32.08
CA TYR A 634 -24.26 12.67 31.36
C TYR A 634 -24.39 12.86 29.85
N ARG A 635 -23.86 13.94 29.26
CA ARG A 635 -23.82 14.07 27.81
C ARG A 635 -22.68 13.19 27.25
N ALA A 636 -23.02 12.41 26.25
CA ALA A 636 -22.10 11.47 25.64
C ALA A 636 -21.10 12.17 24.69
N LYS A 637 -19.83 11.80 24.78
CA LYS A 637 -18.77 12.19 23.83
C LYS A 637 -18.02 10.95 23.38
N VAL A 638 -17.93 10.75 22.06
CA VAL A 638 -17.14 9.66 21.47
C VAL A 638 -15.66 9.98 21.59
N ALA A 639 -14.86 9.03 22.06
CA ALA A 639 -13.44 9.20 22.37
C ALA A 639 -12.61 8.03 21.84
N ASP A 640 -11.27 8.17 21.87
CA ASP A 640 -10.28 7.17 21.45
C ASP A 640 -10.28 6.88 19.93
N PHE A 641 -9.85 7.88 19.16
CA PHE A 641 -9.75 7.81 17.70
C PHE A 641 -8.52 7.03 17.19
N GLY A 642 -7.82 6.28 18.06
CA GLY A 642 -6.60 5.52 17.69
C GLY A 642 -6.79 4.49 16.58
N LEU A 643 -8.01 4.01 16.33
CA LEU A 643 -8.35 3.10 15.24
C LEU A 643 -9.13 3.76 14.10
N SER A 644 -9.43 5.04 14.20
CA SER A 644 -10.27 5.78 13.25
C SER A 644 -9.64 5.91 11.87
N LYS A 645 -10.48 6.08 10.87
CA LYS A 645 -10.08 6.24 9.47
C LYS A 645 -10.71 7.45 8.83
N LEU A 646 -9.86 8.20 8.12
CA LEU A 646 -10.25 9.33 7.28
C LEU A 646 -10.47 8.84 5.85
N LEU A 647 -11.62 9.12 5.28
CA LEU A 647 -11.98 8.73 3.92
C LEU A 647 -12.33 9.96 3.09
N SER A 648 -11.65 10.13 1.95
CA SER A 648 -11.98 11.17 0.99
C SER A 648 -13.30 10.86 0.28
N ARG A 649 -14.23 11.84 0.21
CA ARG A 649 -15.56 11.71 -0.39
C ARG A 649 -15.58 11.30 -1.87
N GLY A 650 -14.44 11.38 -2.57
CA GLY A 650 -14.32 11.07 -4.00
C GLY A 650 -13.98 9.61 -4.36
N ASN A 651 -13.73 8.71 -3.41
CA ASN A 651 -13.11 7.40 -3.73
C ASN A 651 -13.77 6.23 -2.97
N LEU A 652 -15.09 6.04 -3.19
CA LEU A 652 -15.91 5.05 -2.48
C LEU A 652 -15.74 3.59 -2.91
N ASN A 653 -15.20 3.30 -4.09
CA ASN A 653 -15.32 1.97 -4.71
C ASN A 653 -14.16 0.99 -4.46
N ASN A 654 -13.07 1.35 -3.75
CA ASN A 654 -11.89 0.49 -3.60
C ASN A 654 -11.25 0.49 -2.21
N ILE A 655 -12.05 0.52 -1.14
CA ILE A 655 -11.50 0.49 0.22
C ILE A 655 -11.26 -0.96 0.64
N THR A 656 -10.03 -1.46 0.48
CA THR A 656 -9.58 -2.73 1.05
C THR A 656 -8.74 -2.47 2.30
N PHE A 657 -9.18 -3.05 3.43
CA PHE A 657 -8.48 -2.92 4.69
C PHE A 657 -7.41 -4.00 4.84
N SER A 658 -6.19 -3.60 5.15
CA SER A 658 -5.06 -4.52 5.32
C SER A 658 -5.06 -5.29 6.64
N ARG A 659 -5.83 -4.86 7.64
CA ARG A 659 -5.96 -5.52 8.96
C ARG A 659 -7.33 -5.31 9.57
N ILE A 660 -7.86 -6.38 10.16
CA ILE A 660 -9.03 -6.36 11.04
C ILE A 660 -8.59 -5.76 12.37
N ARG A 661 -9.16 -4.60 12.73
CA ARG A 661 -8.95 -3.94 14.03
C ARG A 661 -10.30 -3.56 14.61
N GLY A 662 -10.46 -3.63 15.90
CA GLY A 662 -11.69 -3.35 16.63
C GLY A 662 -11.86 -4.31 17.80
N THR A 663 -12.85 -4.06 18.63
CA THR A 663 -13.14 -4.88 19.83
C THR A 663 -14.09 -6.01 19.47
N ARG A 664 -13.69 -7.26 19.75
CA ARG A 664 -14.56 -8.44 19.53
C ARG A 664 -15.90 -8.25 20.24
N GLY A 665 -16.99 -8.64 19.57
CA GLY A 665 -18.35 -8.48 20.07
C GLY A 665 -19.08 -7.22 19.56
N TYR A 666 -18.32 -6.16 19.17
CA TYR A 666 -18.88 -4.95 18.59
C TYR A 666 -18.63 -4.82 17.09
N MET A 667 -17.76 -5.67 16.54
CA MET A 667 -17.37 -5.61 15.12
C MET A 667 -18.45 -6.14 14.21
N ALA A 668 -18.73 -5.42 13.13
CA ALA A 668 -19.66 -5.84 12.09
C ALA A 668 -19.17 -7.09 11.33
N PRO A 669 -20.08 -7.97 10.83
CA PRO A 669 -19.71 -9.22 10.14
C PRO A 669 -18.84 -9.01 8.92
N GLU A 670 -19.12 -7.99 8.10
CA GLU A 670 -18.34 -7.67 6.90
C GLU A 670 -16.91 -7.25 7.20
N TRP A 671 -16.63 -6.76 8.41
CA TRP A 671 -15.29 -6.47 8.87
C TRP A 671 -14.39 -7.70 8.92
N VAL A 672 -14.97 -8.84 9.28
CA VAL A 672 -14.26 -10.12 9.33
C VAL A 672 -13.98 -10.66 7.91
N HIS A 673 -14.87 -10.38 6.96
CA HIS A 673 -14.81 -10.90 5.59
C HIS A 673 -14.07 -10.00 4.60
N LYS A 674 -13.53 -8.83 5.03
CA LYS A 674 -12.79 -7.88 4.18
C LYS A 674 -13.57 -7.38 2.94
N LEU A 675 -14.86 -7.37 2.98
CA LEU A 675 -15.71 -6.76 1.97
C LEU A 675 -15.71 -5.25 2.20
N GLY A 676 -15.72 -4.45 1.13
CA GLY A 676 -15.61 -2.97 1.19
C GLY A 676 -16.38 -2.38 2.37
N ILE A 677 -15.70 -1.59 3.22
CA ILE A 677 -16.17 -1.20 4.54
C ILE A 677 -16.74 0.22 4.49
N PRO A 678 -18.07 0.39 4.49
CA PRO A 678 -18.73 1.68 4.63
C PRO A 678 -18.78 2.11 6.11
N SER A 679 -19.24 3.36 6.36
CA SER A 679 -19.56 3.89 7.70
C SER A 679 -20.55 3.00 8.51
N LYS A 680 -21.22 2.08 7.83
CA LYS A 680 -22.16 1.09 8.39
C LYS A 680 -21.54 0.13 9.43
N VAL A 681 -20.21 0.05 9.53
CA VAL A 681 -19.54 -0.72 10.60
C VAL A 681 -19.68 -0.05 11.96
N ASP A 682 -19.59 1.28 12.02
CA ASP A 682 -19.84 2.02 13.26
C ASP A 682 -21.32 1.99 13.65
N VAL A 683 -22.22 1.95 12.66
CA VAL A 683 -23.65 1.77 12.86
C VAL A 683 -23.94 0.44 13.54
N HIS A 684 -23.33 -0.64 13.08
CA HIS A 684 -23.46 -1.96 13.72
C HIS A 684 -22.98 -1.93 15.17
N SER A 685 -21.78 -1.38 15.39
CA SER A 685 -21.18 -1.27 16.73
C SER A 685 -22.07 -0.43 17.66
N TYR A 686 -22.64 0.67 17.15
CA TYR A 686 -23.61 1.49 17.86
C TYR A 686 -24.85 0.68 18.27
N GLY A 687 -25.43 -0.09 17.35
CA GLY A 687 -26.59 -0.94 17.64
C GLY A 687 -26.32 -1.91 18.79
N ILE A 688 -25.15 -2.56 18.81
CA ILE A 688 -24.75 -3.45 19.92
C ILE A 688 -24.66 -2.67 21.25
N VAL A 689 -24.03 -1.48 21.25
CA VAL A 689 -23.94 -0.65 22.47
C VAL A 689 -25.32 -0.26 22.98
N VAL A 690 -26.27 0.09 22.12
CA VAL A 690 -27.63 0.42 22.51
C VAL A 690 -28.35 -0.79 23.13
N LEU A 691 -28.22 -1.97 22.50
CA LEU A 691 -28.80 -3.21 23.06
C LEU A 691 -28.21 -3.54 24.44
N GLU A 692 -26.88 -3.35 24.61
CA GLU A 692 -26.20 -3.50 25.91
C GLU A 692 -26.74 -2.49 26.97
N MET A 693 -26.95 -1.22 26.56
CA MET A 693 -27.52 -0.22 27.44
C MET A 693 -28.97 -0.56 27.87
N VAL A 694 -29.79 -1.08 26.96
CA VAL A 694 -31.18 -1.42 27.27
C VAL A 694 -31.28 -2.67 28.14
N THR A 695 -30.48 -3.67 27.86
CA THR A 695 -30.57 -4.99 28.51
C THR A 695 -29.73 -5.13 29.79
N GLY A 696 -28.78 -4.24 30.00
CA GLY A 696 -27.77 -4.37 31.06
C GLY A 696 -26.83 -5.56 30.87
N ARG A 697 -26.89 -6.27 29.73
CA ARG A 697 -26.13 -7.46 29.45
C ARG A 697 -24.92 -7.11 28.57
N GLY A 698 -23.72 -7.10 29.15
CA GLY A 698 -22.48 -6.94 28.40
C GLY A 698 -22.17 -8.16 27.54
N GLN A 699 -21.50 -7.94 26.42
CA GLN A 699 -21.08 -9.01 25.47
C GLN A 699 -20.24 -10.13 26.13
N THR A 700 -19.62 -9.87 27.27
CA THR A 700 -18.81 -10.86 28.03
C THR A 700 -19.60 -11.67 29.05
N ASN A 701 -20.85 -11.31 29.35
CA ASN A 701 -21.62 -11.89 30.46
C ASN A 701 -22.65 -12.93 30.03
N ILE A 702 -22.71 -13.32 28.75
CA ILE A 702 -23.58 -14.38 28.27
C ILE A 702 -22.88 -15.74 28.43
N LEU A 703 -22.62 -16.12 29.68
CA LEU A 703 -22.34 -17.47 30.12
C LEU A 703 -23.64 -18.11 30.63
N GLY A 704 -24.57 -18.34 29.73
CA GLY A 704 -25.71 -19.26 29.95
C GLY A 704 -25.26 -20.68 29.66
N ALA A 705 -24.77 -21.38 30.66
CA ALA A 705 -24.45 -22.80 30.56
C ALA A 705 -25.76 -23.57 30.32
N ASN A 706 -26.06 -23.93 29.11
CA ASN A 706 -26.96 -25.03 28.81
C ASN A 706 -26.10 -26.30 28.63
N ILE A 707 -25.97 -27.07 29.72
CA ILE A 707 -25.28 -28.37 29.74
C ILE A 707 -26.25 -29.41 29.15
N ASN A 708 -26.29 -29.52 27.85
CA ASN A 708 -26.73 -30.73 27.18
C ASN A 708 -26.01 -30.88 25.85
N GLY A 709 -24.89 -31.59 25.87
CA GLY A 709 -24.29 -32.22 24.70
C GLY A 709 -23.60 -31.34 23.70
N GLY A 710 -22.39 -30.80 24.00
CA GLY A 710 -21.32 -30.71 23.02
C GLY A 710 -21.43 -29.66 21.94
N MET A 711 -21.60 -28.40 22.25
CA MET A 711 -21.06 -27.22 21.60
C MET A 711 -21.55 -25.97 22.34
N ILE A 712 -20.66 -25.14 22.86
CA ILE A 712 -21.04 -23.87 23.46
C ILE A 712 -21.25 -22.89 22.31
N GLU A 713 -22.48 -22.70 21.90
CA GLU A 713 -22.85 -21.62 20.98
C GLU A 713 -22.99 -20.33 21.78
N TYR A 714 -22.10 -19.35 21.50
CA TYR A 714 -22.17 -18.01 22.09
C TYR A 714 -23.27 -17.23 21.40
N GLU A 715 -24.44 -17.14 22.00
CA GLU A 715 -25.55 -16.32 21.52
C GLU A 715 -25.29 -14.84 21.89
N GLY A 716 -25.03 -13.96 20.92
CA GLY A 716 -24.79 -12.53 21.15
C GLY A 716 -26.07 -11.81 21.62
N VAL A 717 -25.94 -10.66 22.31
CA VAL A 717 -27.08 -9.87 22.83
C VAL A 717 -28.10 -9.56 21.73
N ALA A 718 -27.67 -9.27 20.51
CA ALA A 718 -28.55 -9.01 19.38
C ALA A 718 -29.41 -10.23 18.99
N ALA A 719 -28.81 -11.42 18.93
CA ALA A 719 -29.54 -12.65 18.61
C ALA A 719 -30.56 -12.97 19.69
N TRP A 720 -30.19 -12.82 20.96
CA TRP A 720 -31.08 -13.04 22.09
C TRP A 720 -32.30 -12.05 22.09
N VAL A 721 -32.07 -10.76 21.84
CA VAL A 721 -33.17 -9.77 21.75
C VAL A 721 -34.05 -10.07 20.53
N ARG A 722 -33.47 -10.43 19.39
CA ARG A 722 -34.20 -10.78 18.15
C ARG A 722 -35.09 -12.03 18.35
N ASP A 723 -34.61 -13.03 19.08
CA ASP A 723 -35.42 -14.21 19.45
C ASP A 723 -36.65 -13.80 20.29
N LYS A 724 -36.49 -12.94 21.29
CA LYS A 724 -37.59 -12.44 22.14
C LYS A 724 -38.63 -11.66 21.34
N VAL A 725 -38.15 -10.74 20.44
CA VAL A 725 -39.06 -9.97 19.57
C VAL A 725 -39.81 -10.88 18.59
N SER A 726 -39.15 -11.88 18.04
CA SER A 726 -39.77 -12.83 17.09
C SER A 726 -40.83 -13.70 17.75
N LYS A 727 -40.59 -14.21 18.96
CA LYS A 727 -41.55 -15.00 19.74
C LYS A 727 -42.79 -14.20 20.09
N ALA A 728 -42.66 -12.94 20.52
CA ALA A 728 -43.79 -12.04 20.81
C ALA A 728 -44.62 -11.77 19.56
N SER A 729 -44.03 -11.65 18.40
CA SER A 729 -44.72 -11.45 17.12
C SER A 729 -45.53 -12.69 16.70
N LEU A 730 -45.03 -13.89 16.97
CA LEU A 730 -45.71 -15.17 16.66
C LEU A 730 -46.92 -15.44 17.58
N GLU A 731 -46.82 -15.05 18.85
CA GLU A 731 -47.87 -15.33 19.86
C GLU A 731 -49.06 -14.34 19.80
N ARG A 732 -49.08 -13.38 18.86
CA ARG A 732 -50.11 -12.31 18.74
C ARG A 732 -50.49 -11.65 20.07
N LYS A 733 -49.57 -11.59 21.02
CA LYS A 733 -49.77 -10.80 22.24
C LYS A 733 -49.70 -9.32 21.86
N SER A 734 -50.85 -8.66 21.99
CA SER A 734 -50.98 -7.21 21.78
C SER A 734 -50.33 -6.40 22.91
N ASP A 735 -49.62 -7.01 23.79
CA ASP A 735 -49.05 -6.41 24.99
C ASP A 735 -47.49 -6.36 24.85
N ASN A 736 -46.90 -5.20 25.16
CA ASN A 736 -45.47 -4.92 25.16
C ASN A 736 -44.68 -5.73 26.22
N SER A 737 -45.21 -6.88 26.67
CA SER A 737 -44.66 -7.75 27.71
C SER A 737 -43.22 -8.27 27.41
N TRP A 738 -42.84 -8.38 26.11
CA TRP A 738 -41.51 -8.77 25.71
C TRP A 738 -40.44 -7.71 26.05
N ILE A 739 -40.81 -6.41 26.12
CA ILE A 739 -39.92 -5.33 26.51
C ILE A 739 -39.53 -5.50 27.98
N GLU A 740 -40.47 -5.82 28.84
CA GLU A 740 -40.24 -6.05 30.27
C GLU A 740 -39.30 -7.24 30.52
N GLU A 741 -39.27 -8.25 29.60
CA GLU A 741 -38.38 -9.38 29.68
C GLU A 741 -36.91 -9.06 29.31
N ILE A 742 -36.71 -8.08 28.47
CA ILE A 742 -35.36 -7.72 27.96
C ILE A 742 -34.72 -6.52 28.68
N VAL A 743 -35.54 -5.64 29.26
CA VAL A 743 -35.04 -4.42 29.90
C VAL A 743 -34.30 -4.73 31.19
N ASP A 744 -33.19 -4.02 31.41
CA ASP A 744 -32.43 -4.08 32.67
C ASP A 744 -33.35 -3.76 33.85
N PRO A 745 -33.51 -4.65 34.83
CA PRO A 745 -34.34 -4.40 36.03
C PRO A 745 -33.98 -3.11 36.77
N MET A 746 -32.72 -2.69 36.69
CA MET A 746 -32.25 -1.43 37.29
C MET A 746 -32.79 -0.17 36.57
N MET A 747 -33.25 -0.28 35.34
CA MET A 747 -33.91 0.80 34.59
C MET A 747 -35.34 0.98 35.05
N MET A 748 -36.00 -0.06 35.54
CA MET A 748 -37.41 -0.04 35.90
C MET A 748 -37.72 0.72 37.22
N ALA A 749 -36.69 1.19 37.94
CA ALA A 749 -36.85 1.96 39.18
C ALA A 749 -37.38 3.42 39.00
N GLY A 750 -38.02 3.76 37.86
CA GLY A 750 -38.58 5.09 37.59
C GLY A 750 -39.71 5.05 36.58
N LYS A 751 -40.27 6.23 36.24
CA LYS A 751 -41.18 6.36 35.09
C LYS A 751 -40.43 6.04 33.81
N TYR A 752 -40.86 5.05 33.05
CA TYR A 752 -40.32 4.66 31.74
C TYR A 752 -41.42 4.67 30.68
N ASP A 753 -41.08 5.06 29.48
CA ASP A 753 -41.98 5.11 28.33
C ASP A 753 -41.71 3.88 27.43
N LEU A 754 -42.61 2.89 27.51
CA LEU A 754 -42.51 1.63 26.78
C LEU A 754 -42.43 1.87 25.25
N ALA A 755 -43.17 2.86 24.74
CA ALA A 755 -43.17 3.15 23.31
C ALA A 755 -41.80 3.65 22.83
N ARG A 756 -41.14 4.51 23.61
CA ARG A 756 -39.77 5.00 23.30
C ARG A 756 -38.71 3.91 23.44
N ILE A 757 -38.88 2.98 24.42
CA ILE A 757 -37.98 1.82 24.55
C ILE A 757 -38.14 0.91 23.34
N GLU A 758 -39.37 0.64 22.90
CA GLU A 758 -39.62 -0.16 21.72
C GLU A 758 -38.95 0.43 20.47
N VAL A 759 -39.10 1.72 20.23
CA VAL A 759 -38.47 2.41 19.10
C VAL A 759 -36.95 2.29 19.20
N LEU A 760 -36.35 2.51 20.38
CA LEU A 760 -34.89 2.42 20.56
C LEU A 760 -34.35 1.00 20.28
N VAL A 761 -35.05 -0.04 20.76
CA VAL A 761 -34.70 -1.44 20.51
C VAL A 761 -34.83 -1.80 19.03
N ARG A 762 -35.93 -1.40 18.38
CA ARG A 762 -36.14 -1.64 16.95
C ARG A 762 -35.05 -0.98 16.08
N VAL A 763 -34.73 0.27 16.37
CA VAL A 763 -33.62 0.98 15.69
C VAL A 763 -32.31 0.28 15.93
N ALA A 764 -32.01 -0.15 17.15
CA ALA A 764 -30.78 -0.87 17.46
C ALA A 764 -30.72 -2.21 16.71
N LEU A 765 -31.83 -2.96 16.59
CA LEU A 765 -31.91 -4.20 15.80
C LEU A 765 -31.67 -3.94 14.30
N GLN A 766 -32.22 -2.85 13.75
CA GLN A 766 -31.93 -2.43 12.38
C GLN A 766 -30.45 -2.08 12.17
N CYS A 767 -29.81 -1.45 13.15
CA CYS A 767 -28.38 -1.14 13.09
C CYS A 767 -27.49 -2.40 13.05
N VAL A 768 -27.92 -3.52 13.62
CA VAL A 768 -27.16 -4.78 13.68
C VAL A 768 -27.60 -5.80 12.62
N GLU A 769 -28.28 -5.38 11.56
CA GLU A 769 -28.62 -6.27 10.44
C GLU A 769 -27.35 -6.83 9.78
N GLU A 770 -27.44 -8.09 9.31
CA GLU A 770 -26.30 -8.77 8.67
C GLU A 770 -25.93 -8.08 7.35
N ASP A 771 -26.94 -7.72 6.54
CA ASP A 771 -26.72 -6.94 5.34
C ASP A 771 -26.49 -5.47 5.71
N LYS A 772 -25.29 -4.99 5.41
CA LYS A 772 -24.90 -3.60 5.66
C LYS A 772 -25.80 -2.58 4.94
N GLU A 773 -26.38 -2.92 3.80
CA GLU A 773 -27.25 -2.03 3.02
C GLU A 773 -28.62 -1.82 3.70
N GLU A 774 -29.07 -2.77 4.50
CA GLU A 774 -30.32 -2.68 5.27
C GLU A 774 -30.18 -1.85 6.56
N ARG A 775 -28.95 -1.59 7.02
CA ARG A 775 -28.72 -0.76 8.19
C ARG A 775 -28.98 0.72 7.86
N PRO A 776 -29.65 1.49 8.75
CA PRO A 776 -29.84 2.91 8.57
C PRO A 776 -28.51 3.68 8.57
N THR A 777 -28.49 4.92 8.08
CA THR A 777 -27.38 5.86 8.34
C THR A 777 -27.52 6.43 9.76
N MET A 778 -26.44 7.01 10.32
CA MET A 778 -26.54 7.60 11.66
C MET A 778 -27.46 8.83 11.69
N SER A 779 -27.58 9.59 10.61
CA SER A 779 -28.56 10.68 10.50
C SER A 779 -30.00 10.18 10.51
N GLN A 780 -30.29 9.05 9.84
CA GLN A 780 -31.58 8.40 9.91
C GLN A 780 -31.91 7.90 11.33
N VAL A 781 -30.92 7.33 12.02
CA VAL A 781 -31.06 6.93 13.43
C VAL A 781 -31.40 8.13 14.29
N VAL A 782 -30.71 9.26 14.13
CA VAL A 782 -30.98 10.50 14.87
C VAL A 782 -32.40 11.00 14.58
N GLU A 783 -32.83 11.01 13.32
CA GLU A 783 -34.17 11.44 12.91
C GLU A 783 -35.26 10.60 13.57
N ILE A 784 -35.12 9.26 13.55
CA ILE A 784 -36.09 8.36 14.19
C ILE A 784 -36.15 8.61 15.71
N LEU A 785 -34.99 8.71 16.36
CA LEU A 785 -34.94 8.91 17.81
C LEU A 785 -35.38 10.32 18.26
N CYS A 786 -35.29 11.33 17.40
CA CYS A 786 -35.80 12.67 17.70
C CYS A 786 -37.31 12.81 17.45
N ALA A 787 -37.92 11.92 16.65
CA ALA A 787 -39.36 11.94 16.36
C ALA A 787 -40.21 11.34 17.50
N VAL A 788 -39.60 10.72 18.48
CA VAL A 788 -40.22 10.04 19.63
C VAL A 788 -39.88 10.78 20.93
#